data_aa05616b2c0bbdd57f4f4e0ff3a7b7b0
#
_entry.id   aa05616b2c0bbdd57f4f4e0ff3a7b7b0
#
_cell.length_a   1.000
_cell.length_b   1.000
_cell.length_c   1.000
_cell.angle_alpha   90.00
_cell.angle_beta   90.00
_cell.angle_gamma   90.00
#
_symmetry.space_group_name_H-M   'P 1'
#
loop_
_entity.id
_entity.type
_entity.pdbx_description
1 polymer ?
#
loop_
_entity_poly.entity_id
_entity_poly.type
_entity_poly.pdbx_seq_one_letter_code
_entity_poly.pdbx_strand_id
1 'polypeptide(L)'
;MKFCIKIVLVFLFCQLSVFSQVGSLKGKAVESESSKAIRDATVSIITIPDSNRTTQSTRQSGEFSFDEVKRGKYLIRITHVGYMPIERIFDFDGKSLDMGNLFLLPTSSMTDEVTVTGQSVTAELMGDTTQFNASAFKTTQDASAEDLVRKMPGVIVEDGQTKTQGETVKEVLVDGRPFMGDDPTAALKNLPAEMIDKIQVFDRRSDQAAFTGNDDGETSKTLNIITRADMRNASFGKVYAGYGTDDRYNAGGIVNFFSGDSRFAILFQSNNLNNQNFASEDLLGVMGASSGRGMPPGARPHGRGPGGGGSLRRGGADINDFMVSQQSGIVTTNAFGINYSDNWAQNFEVTGSYFLNHTENDRRENILREYILNTPESQRSEEISESLSNNWNHRFNMRIKYNIDSSNYMIIRPRLSFQSNDGVSLTNTGLLIDNQLANNTQTDFDSKLQGMNLSNDLFYGHRFAKKGRVFSVQLSTSYNENSGDNRQKSIFEEYYEDEDFSDSLSQFGELDKNGYEIETEFEYTEPLFENFSVEFEYENTMRRDKSDKLTYIDNNDPETLLMPVLSPTLSSMYESDLLTHVAGVSLRYNNAGLMASLRMSNEWNTLENVSQYPNSFDEKRQYNNILPRFFMRYEFNKESNLRMFYRNRVSLPSIDQLQEVLNNSNPMNLSTGNTNLNESSRHDLMMRYSKVNQQNSDMFFAMIAFGKSDSYISKNTFVAARDTMLYEGINLPAGGQFTQPINIDGFNSMRSFLSYGKYVGLIKSNVNLTGSFDFSQIPSIINEQRNVAESKNISLNAVVSSNISTELDFTVSTTSMLNYVTNSLVKDLNSDYFIQKSSLRLNWIFLGGFVVESNFEHQYYKGLSDAINPNVYLWNLSFGRKFLKDNRAELRITAFDVLKQNNAITRNISESYIDDVRSNVLQQYFLLNFTYNLRVYNL
;
A
#
# COMPACT_ATOMS: atom_id res chain seq x y z
N MET A 1 -70.24 -34.15 28.66
CA MET A 1 -69.51 -35.10 27.83
C MET A 1 -70.23 -35.51 26.55
N LYS A 2 -71.26 -34.81 26.11
CA LYS A 2 -72.02 -35.11 24.85
C LYS A 2 -71.89 -33.99 23.80
N PHE A 3 -71.11 -32.92 24.11
CA PHE A 3 -70.91 -31.77 23.21
C PHE A 3 -69.56 -31.79 22.50
N CYS A 4 -68.54 -32.53 23.03
CA CYS A 4 -67.21 -32.58 22.43
C CYS A 4 -67.09 -33.65 21.32
N ILE A 5 -68.01 -34.60 21.22
CA ILE A 5 -67.99 -35.70 20.21
C ILE A 5 -68.56 -35.25 18.86
N LYS A 6 -69.39 -34.17 18.83
CA LYS A 6 -69.92 -33.64 17.55
C LYS A 6 -68.99 -32.68 16.83
N ILE A 7 -67.96 -32.12 17.49
CA ILE A 7 -66.96 -31.26 16.86
C ILE A 7 -65.83 -32.07 16.23
N VAL A 8 -65.51 -33.25 16.74
CA VAL A 8 -64.50 -34.13 16.19
C VAL A 8 -64.96 -34.84 14.91
N LEU A 9 -66.27 -35.05 14.75
CA LEU A 9 -66.84 -35.69 13.55
C LEU A 9 -67.04 -34.73 12.39
N VAL A 10 -67.06 -33.40 12.62
CA VAL A 10 -67.10 -32.38 11.54
C VAL A 10 -65.71 -32.09 11.01
N PHE A 11 -64.66 -32.30 11.81
CA PHE A 11 -63.28 -32.15 11.34
C PHE A 11 -62.72 -33.37 10.54
N LEU A 12 -63.41 -34.48 10.59
CA LEU A 12 -62.96 -35.73 9.86
C LEU A 12 -63.61 -35.88 8.48
N PHE A 13 -64.49 -34.98 8.04
CA PHE A 13 -65.17 -35.06 6.74
C PHE A 13 -64.83 -33.97 5.76
N CYS A 14 -63.82 -33.11 6.06
CA CYS A 14 -63.28 -32.08 5.16
C CYS A 14 -61.86 -32.32 4.69
N GLN A 15 -61.41 -33.53 4.56
CA GLN A 15 -60.28 -33.89 3.74
C GLN A 15 -60.73 -34.29 2.33
N LEU A 16 -61.30 -33.38 1.58
CA LEU A 16 -61.31 -33.50 0.11
C LEU A 16 -59.86 -33.45 -0.35
N SER A 17 -59.31 -34.62 -0.58
CA SER A 17 -58.06 -34.77 -1.31
C SER A 17 -58.23 -34.11 -2.68
N VAL A 18 -57.73 -32.89 -2.85
CA VAL A 18 -57.52 -32.32 -4.16
C VAL A 18 -56.38 -33.13 -4.79
N PHE A 19 -56.73 -34.13 -5.56
CA PHE A 19 -55.78 -34.81 -6.46
C PHE A 19 -55.32 -33.76 -7.45
N SER A 20 -54.15 -33.14 -7.18
CA SER A 20 -53.44 -32.36 -8.18
C SER A 20 -53.16 -33.29 -9.35
N GLN A 21 -53.87 -33.11 -10.46
CA GLN A 21 -53.57 -33.83 -11.69
C GLN A 21 -52.18 -33.35 -12.14
N VAL A 22 -51.20 -34.23 -12.04
CA VAL A 22 -49.85 -34.03 -12.57
C VAL A 22 -49.67 -34.98 -13.74
N GLY A 23 -49.08 -34.45 -14.81
CA GLY A 23 -48.79 -35.21 -16.02
C GLY A 23 -47.34 -35.02 -16.48
N SER A 24 -46.95 -35.59 -17.59
CA SER A 24 -45.63 -35.43 -18.19
C SER A 24 -45.72 -34.61 -19.46
N LEU A 25 -44.73 -33.70 -19.64
CA LEU A 25 -44.55 -32.92 -20.85
C LEU A 25 -43.32 -33.42 -21.60
N LYS A 26 -43.46 -33.79 -22.85
CA LYS A 26 -42.37 -34.30 -23.69
C LYS A 26 -42.32 -33.53 -25.01
N GLY A 27 -41.15 -33.55 -25.63
CA GLY A 27 -40.94 -32.97 -26.94
C GLY A 27 -39.53 -33.20 -27.45
N LYS A 28 -39.24 -32.75 -28.63
CA LYS A 28 -37.95 -32.92 -29.27
C LYS A 28 -37.51 -31.59 -29.95
N ALA A 29 -36.30 -31.13 -29.62
CA ALA A 29 -35.68 -29.98 -30.28
C ALA A 29 -34.94 -30.44 -31.53
N VAL A 30 -35.28 -29.83 -32.68
CA VAL A 30 -34.70 -30.18 -33.99
C VAL A 30 -34.35 -28.91 -34.75
N GLU A 31 -33.36 -29.00 -35.61
CA GLU A 31 -32.99 -27.93 -36.52
C GLU A 31 -34.03 -27.80 -37.63
N SER A 32 -34.45 -26.57 -37.97
CA SER A 32 -35.56 -26.35 -38.93
C SER A 32 -35.25 -26.76 -40.36
N GLU A 33 -33.99 -26.66 -40.81
CA GLU A 33 -33.61 -26.96 -42.20
C GLU A 33 -33.25 -28.43 -42.42
N SER A 34 -32.52 -29.04 -41.48
CA SER A 34 -32.02 -30.40 -41.64
C SER A 34 -32.82 -31.45 -40.87
N SER A 35 -33.72 -31.02 -39.98
CA SER A 35 -34.47 -31.88 -39.05
C SER A 35 -33.55 -32.69 -38.11
N LYS A 36 -32.28 -32.30 -37.99
CA LYS A 36 -31.30 -32.93 -37.11
C LYS A 36 -31.61 -32.64 -35.64
N ALA A 37 -31.45 -33.61 -34.79
CA ALA A 37 -31.66 -33.46 -33.36
C ALA A 37 -30.64 -32.48 -32.75
N ILE A 38 -31.12 -31.55 -31.91
CA ILE A 38 -30.27 -30.61 -31.21
C ILE A 38 -30.06 -31.13 -29.77
N ARG A 39 -28.86 -31.61 -29.50
CA ARG A 39 -28.44 -32.06 -28.18
C ARG A 39 -28.04 -30.87 -27.30
N ASP A 40 -28.09 -31.03 -25.99
CA ASP A 40 -27.63 -30.04 -24.99
C ASP A 40 -28.34 -28.66 -25.10
N ALA A 41 -29.50 -28.60 -25.79
CA ALA A 41 -30.32 -27.40 -25.77
C ALA A 41 -31.00 -27.25 -24.39
N THR A 42 -30.98 -26.07 -23.86
CA THR A 42 -31.61 -25.73 -22.58
C THR A 42 -33.11 -25.52 -22.79
N VAL A 43 -33.95 -26.40 -22.22
CA VAL A 43 -35.40 -26.29 -22.24
C VAL A 43 -35.86 -25.82 -20.87
N SER A 44 -36.62 -24.75 -20.82
CA SER A 44 -37.24 -24.24 -19.59
C SER A 44 -38.75 -24.17 -19.71
N ILE A 45 -39.46 -24.64 -18.71
CA ILE A 45 -40.90 -24.35 -18.55
C ILE A 45 -41.10 -23.39 -17.39
N ILE A 46 -41.89 -22.37 -17.64
CA ILE A 46 -42.09 -21.25 -16.69
C ILE A 46 -43.59 -21.12 -16.47
N THR A 47 -44.05 -21.17 -15.23
CA THR A 47 -45.47 -21.00 -14.88
C THR A 47 -45.92 -19.54 -15.04
N ILE A 48 -47.14 -19.33 -15.56
CA ILE A 48 -47.75 -18.02 -15.69
C ILE A 48 -48.96 -17.96 -14.74
N PRO A 49 -49.09 -17.01 -13.78
CA PRO A 49 -48.26 -15.77 -13.62
C PRO A 49 -47.07 -15.91 -12.67
N ASP A 50 -46.88 -17.02 -11.95
CA ASP A 50 -45.99 -17.13 -10.78
C ASP A 50 -44.50 -17.14 -11.15
N SER A 51 -44.15 -17.24 -12.45
CA SER A 51 -42.78 -17.24 -12.98
C SER A 51 -41.83 -18.29 -12.41
N ASN A 52 -42.36 -19.38 -11.79
CA ASN A 52 -41.56 -20.53 -11.34
C ASN A 52 -40.99 -21.25 -12.57
N ARG A 53 -39.66 -21.48 -12.57
CA ARG A 53 -38.92 -22.01 -13.69
C ARG A 53 -38.36 -23.39 -13.37
N THR A 54 -38.65 -24.40 -14.24
CA THR A 54 -37.99 -25.71 -14.22
C THR A 54 -37.22 -25.86 -15.54
N THR A 55 -35.96 -26.31 -15.45
CA THR A 55 -35.07 -26.36 -16.61
C THR A 55 -34.41 -27.72 -16.75
N GLN A 56 -34.30 -28.20 -17.98
CA GLN A 56 -33.61 -29.45 -18.38
C GLN A 56 -32.84 -29.23 -19.68
N SER A 57 -31.83 -30.07 -19.94
CA SER A 57 -31.13 -30.14 -21.21
C SER A 57 -31.66 -31.24 -22.10
N THR A 58 -31.70 -31.04 -23.41
CA THR A 58 -32.08 -32.10 -24.36
C THR A 58 -31.02 -33.20 -24.39
N ARG A 59 -31.49 -34.48 -24.56
CA ARG A 59 -30.62 -35.65 -24.71
C ARG A 59 -29.93 -35.64 -26.08
N GLN A 60 -29.05 -36.63 -26.34
CA GLN A 60 -28.39 -36.77 -27.66
C GLN A 60 -29.38 -36.93 -28.81
N SER A 61 -30.59 -37.48 -28.57
CA SER A 61 -31.72 -37.60 -29.52
C SER A 61 -32.47 -36.29 -29.73
N GLY A 62 -32.14 -35.19 -29.01
CA GLY A 62 -32.87 -33.92 -28.99
C GLY A 62 -34.12 -33.93 -28.11
N GLU A 63 -34.41 -35.00 -27.45
CA GLU A 63 -35.63 -35.20 -26.64
C GLU A 63 -35.46 -34.58 -25.25
N PHE A 64 -36.58 -34.09 -24.68
CA PHE A 64 -36.71 -33.63 -23.31
C PHE A 64 -38.00 -34.12 -22.70
N SER A 65 -38.05 -34.30 -21.38
CA SER A 65 -39.23 -34.73 -20.64
C SER A 65 -39.27 -34.13 -19.25
N PHE A 66 -40.31 -33.38 -18.96
CA PHE A 66 -40.64 -32.92 -17.61
C PHE A 66 -41.72 -33.80 -17.04
N ASP A 67 -41.44 -34.46 -15.94
CA ASP A 67 -42.39 -35.28 -15.19
C ASP A 67 -43.00 -34.45 -14.06
N GLU A 68 -44.17 -34.82 -13.57
CA GLU A 68 -44.90 -34.18 -12.47
C GLU A 68 -45.29 -32.72 -12.74
N VAL A 69 -45.55 -32.33 -13.98
CA VAL A 69 -46.04 -31.01 -14.36
C VAL A 69 -47.52 -30.88 -13.92
N LYS A 70 -47.80 -29.84 -13.15
CA LYS A 70 -49.15 -29.53 -12.65
C LYS A 70 -49.98 -28.90 -13.74
N ARG A 71 -51.31 -29.06 -13.68
CA ARG A 71 -52.21 -28.32 -14.56
C ARG A 71 -52.07 -26.85 -14.41
N GLY A 72 -51.88 -26.11 -15.53
CA GLY A 72 -51.64 -24.64 -15.54
C GLY A 72 -51.25 -24.10 -16.88
N LYS A 73 -51.00 -22.81 -16.91
CA LYS A 73 -50.48 -22.11 -18.10
C LYS A 73 -48.98 -21.94 -18.02
N TYR A 74 -48.28 -22.33 -19.06
CA TYR A 74 -46.81 -22.36 -19.11
C TYR A 74 -46.25 -21.65 -20.32
N LEU A 75 -45.07 -21.05 -20.15
CA LEU A 75 -44.19 -20.66 -21.26
C LEU A 75 -43.09 -21.70 -21.37
N ILE A 76 -42.97 -22.39 -22.51
CA ILE A 76 -41.79 -23.14 -22.84
C ILE A 76 -40.81 -22.25 -23.58
N ARG A 77 -39.56 -22.29 -23.15
CA ARG A 77 -38.44 -21.58 -23.80
C ARG A 77 -37.30 -22.57 -24.06
N ILE A 78 -36.83 -22.61 -25.34
CA ILE A 78 -35.70 -23.46 -25.74
C ILE A 78 -34.60 -22.58 -26.27
N THR A 79 -33.40 -22.72 -25.74
CA THR A 79 -32.20 -21.96 -26.11
C THR A 79 -31.04 -22.90 -26.40
N HIS A 80 -30.27 -22.62 -27.45
CA HIS A 80 -29.01 -23.28 -27.75
C HIS A 80 -28.06 -22.33 -28.49
N VAL A 81 -26.77 -22.49 -28.26
CA VAL A 81 -25.75 -21.68 -28.93
C VAL A 81 -25.82 -21.95 -30.44
N GLY A 82 -25.91 -20.91 -31.25
CA GLY A 82 -26.04 -20.99 -32.71
C GLY A 82 -27.45 -21.15 -33.23
N TYR A 83 -28.49 -21.03 -32.38
CA TYR A 83 -29.90 -21.10 -32.79
C TYR A 83 -30.73 -19.96 -32.20
N MET A 84 -31.75 -19.51 -32.90
CA MET A 84 -32.71 -18.53 -32.37
C MET A 84 -33.56 -19.20 -31.26
N PRO A 85 -33.78 -18.51 -30.13
CA PRO A 85 -34.63 -19.03 -29.05
C PRO A 85 -36.06 -19.26 -29.51
N ILE A 86 -36.67 -20.38 -29.11
CA ILE A 86 -38.10 -20.57 -29.25
C ILE A 86 -38.79 -20.25 -27.93
N GLU A 87 -39.89 -19.50 -28.03
CA GLU A 87 -40.79 -19.23 -26.91
C GLU A 87 -42.22 -19.56 -27.32
N ARG A 88 -42.93 -20.39 -26.52
CA ARG A 88 -44.32 -20.74 -26.83
C ARG A 88 -45.10 -20.85 -25.52
N ILE A 89 -46.23 -20.17 -25.48
CA ILE A 89 -47.18 -20.30 -24.35
C ILE A 89 -48.15 -21.39 -24.68
N PHE A 90 -48.46 -22.26 -23.72
CA PHE A 90 -49.46 -23.34 -23.83
C PHE A 90 -50.18 -23.58 -22.50
N ASP A 91 -51.40 -24.09 -22.62
CA ASP A 91 -52.18 -24.52 -21.47
C ASP A 91 -51.99 -26.05 -21.26
N PHE A 92 -51.57 -26.46 -20.05
CA PHE A 92 -51.36 -27.87 -19.70
C PHE A 92 -52.53 -28.34 -18.87
N ASP A 93 -53.22 -29.40 -19.31
CA ASP A 93 -54.44 -29.90 -18.69
C ASP A 93 -54.20 -30.91 -17.55
N GLY A 94 -52.91 -31.21 -17.24
CA GLY A 94 -52.51 -32.17 -16.23
C GLY A 94 -52.40 -33.61 -16.73
N LYS A 95 -52.51 -33.83 -18.04
CA LYS A 95 -52.27 -35.14 -18.68
C LYS A 95 -50.93 -35.14 -19.42
N SER A 96 -50.51 -36.34 -19.89
CA SER A 96 -49.31 -36.42 -20.71
C SER A 96 -49.50 -35.65 -22.03
N LEU A 97 -48.63 -34.65 -22.28
CA LEU A 97 -48.61 -33.83 -23.50
C LEU A 97 -47.30 -34.03 -24.25
N ASP A 98 -47.37 -34.47 -25.48
CA ASP A 98 -46.23 -34.49 -26.41
C ASP A 98 -46.33 -33.26 -27.33
N MET A 99 -45.31 -32.38 -27.25
CA MET A 99 -45.22 -31.17 -28.07
C MET A 99 -44.67 -31.43 -29.48
N GLY A 100 -44.27 -32.67 -29.76
CA GLY A 100 -43.67 -33.07 -31.02
C GLY A 100 -42.31 -32.40 -31.25
N ASN A 101 -42.00 -32.17 -32.52
CA ASN A 101 -40.75 -31.54 -32.92
C ASN A 101 -40.87 -30.03 -32.79
N LEU A 102 -39.95 -29.43 -32.03
CA LEU A 102 -39.80 -27.98 -31.90
C LEU A 102 -38.59 -27.56 -32.71
N PHE A 103 -38.85 -26.78 -33.80
CA PHE A 103 -37.86 -26.45 -34.80
C PHE A 103 -37.11 -25.17 -34.45
N LEU A 104 -35.82 -25.24 -34.22
CA LEU A 104 -34.93 -24.10 -33.98
C LEU A 104 -34.28 -23.67 -35.30
N LEU A 105 -34.34 -22.39 -35.58
CA LEU A 105 -33.69 -21.77 -36.73
C LEU A 105 -32.20 -21.55 -36.43
N PRO A 106 -31.27 -22.06 -37.27
CA PRO A 106 -29.86 -21.77 -37.09
C PRO A 106 -29.63 -20.28 -37.30
N THR A 107 -28.80 -19.70 -36.45
CA THR A 107 -28.35 -18.30 -36.57
C THR A 107 -27.24 -18.24 -37.60
N SER A 108 -27.56 -18.39 -38.88
CA SER A 108 -26.66 -18.05 -39.98
C SER A 108 -26.95 -16.64 -40.44
N SER A 109 -26.50 -15.68 -39.72
CA SER A 109 -26.40 -14.36 -40.26
C SER A 109 -25.20 -13.67 -39.69
N MET A 110 -24.29 -13.28 -40.54
CA MET A 110 -23.58 -12.05 -40.38
C MET A 110 -24.68 -10.96 -40.26
N THR A 111 -25.23 -10.79 -39.07
CA THR A 111 -25.91 -9.55 -38.73
C THR A 111 -24.82 -8.50 -38.73
N ASP A 112 -25.01 -7.43 -39.49
CA ASP A 112 -24.29 -6.19 -39.29
C ASP A 112 -24.15 -5.96 -37.78
N GLU A 113 -22.92 -5.71 -37.35
CA GLU A 113 -22.60 -5.40 -35.97
C GLU A 113 -23.55 -4.30 -35.51
N VAL A 114 -24.59 -4.67 -34.79
CA VAL A 114 -25.37 -3.70 -34.03
C VAL A 114 -24.42 -3.27 -32.91
N THR A 115 -23.62 -2.27 -33.21
CA THR A 115 -22.85 -1.54 -32.23
C THR A 115 -23.87 -0.89 -31.31
N VAL A 116 -24.30 -1.63 -30.31
CA VAL A 116 -24.95 -1.05 -29.14
C VAL A 116 -23.87 -0.22 -28.47
N THR A 117 -23.82 1.06 -28.84
CA THR A 117 -23.08 2.06 -28.09
C THR A 117 -23.82 2.31 -26.76
N GLY A 118 -23.98 1.28 -26.00
CA GLY A 118 -24.25 1.40 -24.58
C GLY A 118 -22.96 1.89 -23.94
N GLN A 119 -22.96 3.08 -23.38
CA GLN A 119 -21.87 3.57 -22.55
C GLN A 119 -21.68 2.53 -21.43
N SER A 120 -20.57 1.80 -21.46
CA SER A 120 -20.29 0.85 -20.38
C SER A 120 -20.23 1.64 -19.08
N VAL A 121 -20.96 1.19 -18.07
CA VAL A 121 -20.96 1.81 -16.74
C VAL A 121 -19.50 1.89 -16.27
N THR A 122 -19.01 3.09 -16.04
CA THR A 122 -17.59 3.34 -15.74
C THR A 122 -17.23 2.77 -14.41
N ALA A 123 -18.10 2.93 -13.40
CA ALA A 123 -17.92 2.42 -12.05
C ALA A 123 -19.27 2.16 -11.37
N GLU A 124 -19.26 1.26 -10.41
CA GLU A 124 -20.40 0.95 -9.54
C GLU A 124 -19.96 0.81 -8.08
N LEU A 125 -20.83 1.15 -7.16
CA LEU A 125 -20.61 0.97 -5.73
C LEU A 125 -21.31 -0.31 -5.28
N MET A 126 -20.55 -1.25 -4.71
CA MET A 126 -21.03 -2.51 -4.18
C MET A 126 -20.74 -2.56 -2.66
N GLY A 127 -21.64 -1.97 -1.88
CA GLY A 127 -21.41 -1.80 -0.44
C GLY A 127 -20.22 -0.89 -0.15
N ASP A 128 -19.08 -1.46 0.23
CA ASP A 128 -17.84 -0.74 0.51
C ASP A 128 -16.83 -0.78 -0.65
N THR A 129 -17.12 -1.53 -1.68
CA THR A 129 -16.25 -1.74 -2.83
C THR A 129 -16.64 -0.82 -3.98
N THR A 130 -15.70 -0.03 -4.48
CA THR A 130 -15.86 0.66 -5.76
C THR A 130 -15.34 -0.22 -6.88
N GLN A 131 -16.22 -0.67 -7.77
CA GLN A 131 -15.86 -1.52 -8.90
C GLN A 131 -15.82 -0.70 -10.18
N PHE A 132 -14.69 -0.73 -10.87
CA PHE A 132 -14.46 -0.10 -12.17
C PHE A 132 -14.53 -1.16 -13.26
N ASN A 133 -15.17 -0.82 -14.37
CA ASN A 133 -15.18 -1.64 -15.56
C ASN A 133 -13.98 -1.27 -16.44
N ALA A 134 -13.06 -2.20 -16.66
CA ALA A 134 -11.85 -1.96 -17.44
C ALA A 134 -12.15 -1.53 -18.88
N SER A 135 -13.21 -2.07 -19.49
CA SER A 135 -13.61 -1.72 -20.87
C SER A 135 -14.07 -0.28 -21.04
N ALA A 136 -14.41 0.42 -19.95
CA ALA A 136 -14.73 1.84 -19.95
C ALA A 136 -13.51 2.75 -20.14
N PHE A 137 -12.29 2.20 -19.98
CA PHE A 137 -11.03 2.93 -20.06
C PHE A 137 -10.18 2.35 -21.19
N LYS A 138 -10.11 3.04 -22.31
CA LYS A 138 -9.31 2.59 -23.46
C LYS A 138 -7.83 2.78 -23.16
N THR A 139 -7.06 1.71 -23.31
CA THR A 139 -5.60 1.69 -23.20
C THR A 139 -4.99 1.14 -24.48
N THR A 140 -3.72 1.41 -24.70
CA THR A 140 -2.97 0.76 -25.80
C THR A 140 -2.83 -0.74 -25.53
N GLN A 141 -2.58 -1.52 -26.59
CA GLN A 141 -2.52 -2.99 -26.52
C GLN A 141 -1.47 -3.52 -25.56
N ASP A 142 -0.36 -2.78 -25.34
CA ASP A 142 0.74 -3.20 -24.44
C ASP A 142 0.70 -2.48 -23.08
N ALA A 143 -0.40 -1.78 -22.78
CA ALA A 143 -0.53 -1.08 -21.51
C ALA A 143 -0.53 -2.06 -20.35
N SER A 144 0.07 -1.62 -19.24
CA SER A 144 0.05 -2.34 -17.97
C SER A 144 -1.25 -2.07 -17.19
N ALA A 145 -1.49 -2.86 -16.15
CA ALA A 145 -2.55 -2.57 -15.19
C ALA A 145 -2.35 -1.19 -14.54
N GLU A 146 -1.11 -0.75 -14.29
CA GLU A 146 -0.81 0.58 -13.79
C GLU A 146 -1.31 1.69 -14.73
N ASP A 147 -1.10 1.55 -16.05
CA ASP A 147 -1.58 2.53 -17.03
C ASP A 147 -3.11 2.60 -17.06
N LEU A 148 -3.79 1.46 -16.87
CA LEU A 148 -5.24 1.41 -16.76
C LEU A 148 -5.73 2.07 -15.47
N VAL A 149 -5.14 1.73 -14.33
CA VAL A 149 -5.50 2.26 -13.00
C VAL A 149 -5.30 3.77 -12.93
N ARG A 150 -4.26 4.29 -13.56
CA ARG A 150 -3.94 5.74 -13.65
C ARG A 150 -5.06 6.57 -14.32
N LYS A 151 -5.90 5.94 -15.17
CA LYS A 151 -7.05 6.59 -15.81
C LYS A 151 -8.31 6.62 -14.94
N MET A 152 -8.31 5.87 -13.82
CA MET A 152 -9.49 5.74 -12.98
C MET A 152 -9.65 6.94 -12.05
N PRO A 153 -10.89 7.42 -11.85
CA PRO A 153 -11.16 8.48 -10.89
C PRO A 153 -10.72 8.13 -9.48
N GLY A 154 -10.12 9.10 -8.77
CA GLY A 154 -9.68 8.93 -7.39
C GLY A 154 -8.41 8.10 -7.22
N VAL A 155 -7.73 7.76 -8.32
CA VAL A 155 -6.45 7.06 -8.31
C VAL A 155 -5.33 8.01 -8.74
N ILE A 156 -4.24 8.02 -7.98
CA ILE A 156 -3.03 8.79 -8.24
C ILE A 156 -1.85 7.81 -8.24
N VAL A 157 -1.02 7.87 -9.28
CA VAL A 157 0.22 7.08 -9.37
C VAL A 157 1.38 8.05 -9.47
N GLU A 158 2.13 8.17 -8.37
CA GLU A 158 3.28 9.08 -8.24
C GLU A 158 4.42 8.37 -7.54
N ASP A 159 5.65 8.62 -7.96
CA ASP A 159 6.89 8.11 -7.35
C ASP A 159 6.88 6.58 -7.11
N GLY A 160 6.30 5.82 -8.06
CA GLY A 160 6.19 4.37 -7.96
C GLY A 160 5.13 3.86 -6.98
N GLN A 161 4.37 4.75 -6.33
CA GLN A 161 3.29 4.40 -5.43
C GLN A 161 1.92 4.65 -6.05
N THR A 162 1.00 3.72 -5.85
CA THR A 162 -0.40 3.89 -6.22
C THR A 162 -1.20 4.28 -4.99
N LYS A 163 -1.89 5.42 -5.06
CA LYS A 163 -2.82 5.90 -4.04
C LYS A 163 -4.23 5.89 -4.59
N THR A 164 -5.18 5.46 -3.80
CA THR A 164 -6.60 5.53 -4.14
C THR A 164 -7.40 6.03 -2.97
N GLN A 165 -8.35 6.92 -3.26
CA GLN A 165 -9.20 7.53 -2.21
C GLN A 165 -8.41 8.18 -1.08
N GLY A 166 -7.22 8.74 -1.39
CA GLY A 166 -6.33 9.42 -0.43
C GLY A 166 -5.43 8.50 0.38
N GLU A 167 -5.47 7.19 0.15
CA GLU A 167 -4.65 6.19 0.86
C GLU A 167 -3.78 5.39 -0.09
N THR A 168 -2.58 5.01 0.35
CA THR A 168 -1.67 4.17 -0.45
C THR A 168 -2.23 2.75 -0.53
N VAL A 169 -2.24 2.19 -1.74
CA VAL A 169 -2.56 0.77 -1.98
C VAL A 169 -1.46 -0.08 -1.36
N LYS A 170 -1.86 -1.04 -0.53
CA LYS A 170 -0.94 -1.93 0.17
C LYS A 170 -0.92 -3.35 -0.38
N GLU A 171 -1.96 -3.71 -1.12
CA GLU A 171 -2.10 -5.06 -1.63
C GLU A 171 -2.81 -5.05 -2.98
N VAL A 172 -2.36 -5.92 -3.89
CA VAL A 172 -3.04 -6.21 -5.15
C VAL A 172 -3.42 -7.68 -5.18
N LEU A 173 -4.71 -7.92 -5.39
CA LEU A 173 -5.25 -9.25 -5.61
C LEU A 173 -5.53 -9.47 -7.10
N VAL A 174 -5.40 -10.70 -7.56
CA VAL A 174 -5.89 -11.13 -8.87
C VAL A 174 -6.92 -12.23 -8.65
N ASP A 175 -8.18 -11.97 -9.03
CA ASP A 175 -9.37 -12.79 -8.76
C ASP A 175 -9.48 -13.19 -7.27
N GLY A 176 -9.23 -12.23 -6.38
CA GLY A 176 -9.34 -12.38 -4.92
C GLY A 176 -8.14 -13.03 -4.23
N ARG A 177 -7.05 -13.35 -4.95
CA ARG A 177 -5.83 -13.95 -4.39
C ARG A 177 -4.67 -12.98 -4.44
N PRO A 178 -3.81 -12.91 -3.41
CA PRO A 178 -2.60 -12.10 -3.45
C PRO A 178 -1.74 -12.43 -4.66
N PHE A 179 -1.26 -11.40 -5.34
CA PHE A 179 -0.40 -11.55 -6.52
C PHE A 179 0.87 -10.72 -6.34
N MET A 180 2.03 -11.33 -6.55
CA MET A 180 3.35 -10.75 -6.29
C MET A 180 3.59 -10.36 -4.81
N GLY A 181 3.05 -11.14 -3.87
CA GLY A 181 3.20 -10.90 -2.44
C GLY A 181 2.51 -9.61 -1.99
N ASP A 182 3.17 -8.85 -1.13
CA ASP A 182 2.66 -7.59 -0.57
C ASP A 182 3.16 -6.36 -1.38
N ASP A 183 3.62 -6.55 -2.64
CA ASP A 183 4.12 -5.48 -3.50
C ASP A 183 3.10 -5.08 -4.58
N PRO A 184 2.32 -3.99 -4.36
CA PRO A 184 1.36 -3.50 -5.35
C PRO A 184 2.01 -3.03 -6.65
N THR A 185 3.23 -2.50 -6.57
CA THR A 185 3.95 -1.95 -7.73
C THR A 185 4.37 -3.06 -8.69
N ALA A 186 4.92 -4.16 -8.16
CA ALA A 186 5.27 -5.32 -8.93
C ALA A 186 4.04 -5.92 -9.64
N ALA A 187 2.90 -6.00 -8.96
CA ALA A 187 1.66 -6.50 -9.55
C ALA A 187 1.16 -5.59 -10.68
N LEU A 188 1.02 -4.29 -10.44
CA LEU A 188 0.43 -3.35 -11.39
C LEU A 188 1.28 -3.10 -12.63
N LYS A 189 2.60 -3.00 -12.50
CA LYS A 189 3.52 -2.80 -13.63
C LYS A 189 3.63 -4.01 -14.55
N ASN A 190 3.39 -5.21 -14.02
CA ASN A 190 3.67 -6.45 -14.72
C ASN A 190 2.43 -7.18 -15.24
N LEU A 191 1.21 -6.77 -14.89
CA LEU A 191 -0.02 -7.32 -15.45
C LEU A 191 -0.45 -6.53 -16.69
N PRO A 192 -0.74 -7.17 -17.83
CA PRO A 192 -1.28 -6.50 -19.00
C PRO A 192 -2.71 -5.97 -18.76
N ALA A 193 -2.99 -4.75 -19.18
CA ALA A 193 -4.34 -4.16 -19.08
C ALA A 193 -5.39 -4.97 -19.86
N GLU A 194 -5.02 -5.60 -20.98
CA GLU A 194 -5.92 -6.37 -21.84
C GLU A 194 -6.54 -7.60 -21.15
N MET A 195 -5.94 -8.13 -20.09
CA MET A 195 -6.49 -9.26 -19.35
C MET A 195 -7.53 -8.88 -18.30
N ILE A 196 -7.70 -7.60 -18.05
CA ILE A 196 -8.53 -7.09 -16.95
C ILE A 196 -9.96 -6.89 -17.45
N ASP A 197 -10.92 -7.47 -16.72
CA ASP A 197 -12.36 -7.20 -16.91
C ASP A 197 -12.81 -6.07 -15.98
N LYS A 198 -12.44 -6.16 -14.69
CA LYS A 198 -12.84 -5.19 -13.67
C LYS A 198 -11.72 -4.96 -12.67
N ILE A 199 -11.74 -3.78 -12.04
CA ILE A 199 -10.88 -3.45 -10.90
C ILE A 199 -11.77 -3.04 -9.74
N GLN A 200 -11.60 -3.69 -8.62
CA GLN A 200 -12.31 -3.41 -7.37
C GLN A 200 -11.37 -2.70 -6.41
N VAL A 201 -11.82 -1.60 -5.85
CA VAL A 201 -11.11 -0.81 -4.84
C VAL A 201 -11.90 -0.89 -3.54
N PHE A 202 -11.28 -1.40 -2.49
CA PHE A 202 -11.92 -1.53 -1.19
C PHE A 202 -10.91 -1.54 -0.04
N ASP A 203 -11.43 -1.37 1.16
CA ASP A 203 -10.68 -1.56 2.39
C ASP A 203 -10.82 -3.04 2.79
N ARG A 204 -9.76 -3.82 2.55
CA ARG A 204 -9.73 -5.22 2.97
C ARG A 204 -9.63 -5.27 4.49
N ARG A 205 -10.57 -5.95 5.10
CA ARG A 205 -10.57 -6.21 6.53
C ARG A 205 -9.55 -7.28 6.89
N SER A 206 -9.15 -7.33 8.17
CA SER A 206 -8.41 -8.47 8.70
C SER A 206 -9.18 -9.78 8.44
N ASP A 207 -8.50 -10.93 8.46
CA ASP A 207 -9.19 -12.22 8.31
C ASP A 207 -10.18 -12.47 9.44
N GLN A 208 -9.88 -11.98 10.62
CA GLN A 208 -10.72 -12.03 11.79
C GLN A 208 -12.00 -11.21 11.60
N ALA A 209 -11.87 -9.94 11.21
CA ALA A 209 -13.00 -9.07 10.90
C ALA A 209 -13.84 -9.60 9.73
N ALA A 210 -13.22 -10.21 8.73
CA ALA A 210 -13.91 -10.85 7.60
C ALA A 210 -14.69 -12.10 8.05
N PHE A 211 -14.19 -12.83 9.03
CA PHE A 211 -14.83 -14.03 9.58
C PHE A 211 -15.95 -13.70 10.55
N THR A 212 -15.70 -12.86 11.53
CA THR A 212 -16.67 -12.47 12.57
C THR A 212 -17.74 -11.54 12.00
N GLY A 213 -17.38 -10.82 10.92
CA GLY A 213 -18.17 -9.75 10.33
C GLY A 213 -18.13 -8.45 11.14
N ASN A 214 -17.32 -8.38 12.19
CA ASN A 214 -17.05 -7.18 12.97
C ASN A 214 -15.90 -6.41 12.36
N ASP A 215 -15.95 -5.08 12.40
CA ASP A 215 -14.85 -4.24 11.94
C ASP A 215 -13.93 -3.95 13.12
N ASP A 216 -12.74 -4.53 13.10
CA ASP A 216 -11.68 -4.30 14.08
C ASP A 216 -10.92 -2.99 13.85
N GLY A 217 -11.27 -2.27 12.76
CA GLY A 217 -10.61 -1.04 12.34
C GLY A 217 -9.24 -1.27 11.72
N GLU A 218 -8.83 -2.52 11.53
CA GLU A 218 -7.65 -2.89 10.80
C GLU A 218 -8.01 -3.17 9.35
N THR A 219 -7.73 -2.22 8.49
CA THR A 219 -8.01 -2.35 7.06
C THR A 219 -6.79 -2.01 6.23
N SER A 220 -6.65 -2.68 5.09
CA SER A 220 -5.65 -2.35 4.09
C SER A 220 -6.32 -1.93 2.79
N LYS A 221 -5.89 -0.79 2.23
CA LYS A 221 -6.35 -0.36 0.91
C LYS A 221 -5.90 -1.36 -0.14
N THR A 222 -6.87 -2.01 -0.80
CA THR A 222 -6.63 -3.15 -1.70
C THR A 222 -7.24 -2.89 -3.07
N LEU A 223 -6.50 -3.27 -4.10
CA LEU A 223 -6.99 -3.39 -5.47
C LEU A 223 -7.17 -4.87 -5.80
N ASN A 224 -8.37 -5.27 -6.22
CA ASN A 224 -8.61 -6.60 -6.75
C ASN A 224 -8.85 -6.54 -8.25
N ILE A 225 -7.98 -7.14 -9.01
CA ILE A 225 -8.05 -7.26 -10.46
C ILE A 225 -8.83 -8.50 -10.80
N ILE A 226 -9.99 -8.33 -11.42
CA ILE A 226 -10.80 -9.44 -11.94
C ILE A 226 -10.38 -9.68 -13.38
N THR A 227 -9.90 -10.87 -13.68
CA THR A 227 -9.46 -11.25 -15.01
C THR A 227 -10.63 -11.64 -15.91
N ARG A 228 -10.50 -11.37 -17.21
CA ARG A 228 -11.43 -11.83 -18.23
C ARG A 228 -11.48 -13.35 -18.26
N ALA A 229 -12.64 -13.91 -18.52
CA ALA A 229 -12.85 -15.36 -18.48
C ALA A 229 -11.98 -16.13 -19.51
N ASP A 230 -11.72 -15.54 -20.67
CA ASP A 230 -10.87 -16.07 -21.73
C ASP A 230 -9.36 -16.03 -21.37
N MET A 231 -8.96 -15.25 -20.37
CA MET A 231 -7.58 -15.11 -19.91
C MET A 231 -7.21 -16.04 -18.74
N ARG A 232 -8.17 -16.78 -18.22
CA ARG A 232 -7.91 -17.72 -17.11
C ARG A 232 -7.11 -18.96 -17.50
N ASN A 233 -7.02 -19.25 -18.80
CA ASN A 233 -6.19 -20.32 -19.37
C ASN A 233 -5.29 -19.71 -20.45
N ALA A 234 -4.26 -18.99 -20.03
CA ALA A 234 -3.39 -18.27 -20.92
C ALA A 234 -1.95 -18.21 -20.42
N SER A 235 -0.99 -18.17 -21.35
CA SER A 235 0.39 -17.84 -21.06
C SER A 235 0.68 -16.47 -21.70
N PHE A 236 1.09 -15.53 -20.88
CA PHE A 236 1.32 -14.15 -21.32
C PHE A 236 2.48 -13.51 -20.57
N GLY A 237 3.06 -12.49 -21.17
CA GLY A 237 4.15 -11.76 -20.55
C GLY A 237 4.92 -10.92 -21.55
N LYS A 238 6.04 -10.37 -21.12
CA LYS A 238 6.97 -9.63 -21.95
C LYS A 238 8.41 -9.93 -21.57
N VAL A 239 9.29 -9.93 -22.56
CA VAL A 239 10.74 -9.93 -22.35
C VAL A 239 11.33 -8.78 -23.14
N TYR A 240 12.35 -8.14 -22.59
CA TYR A 240 12.97 -6.98 -23.21
C TYR A 240 14.46 -6.94 -22.92
N ALA A 241 15.20 -6.34 -23.85
CA ALA A 241 16.61 -6.03 -23.68
C ALA A 241 16.95 -4.76 -24.45
N GLY A 242 17.73 -3.89 -23.82
CA GLY A 242 18.17 -2.63 -24.40
C GLY A 242 19.57 -2.26 -23.95
N TYR A 243 20.29 -1.57 -24.82
CA TYR A 243 21.60 -1.01 -24.53
C TYR A 243 21.73 0.38 -25.16
N GLY A 244 22.47 1.25 -24.53
CA GLY A 244 22.52 2.66 -24.89
C GLY A 244 23.87 3.31 -24.64
N THR A 245 23.85 4.64 -24.74
CA THR A 245 25.03 5.46 -24.42
C THR A 245 25.34 5.42 -22.92
N ASP A 246 26.58 5.74 -22.56
CA ASP A 246 27.07 5.79 -21.17
C ASP A 246 26.86 4.47 -20.42
N ASP A 247 27.05 3.34 -21.15
CA ASP A 247 26.85 1.98 -20.63
C ASP A 247 25.49 1.73 -19.98
N ARG A 248 24.48 2.49 -20.41
CA ARG A 248 23.10 2.30 -19.92
C ARG A 248 22.50 1.04 -20.54
N TYR A 249 21.91 0.21 -19.69
CA TYR A 249 21.27 -1.03 -20.12
C TYR A 249 19.98 -1.30 -19.36
N ASN A 250 19.11 -2.08 -20.00
CA ASN A 250 17.86 -2.53 -19.45
C ASN A 250 17.53 -3.91 -20.02
N ALA A 251 17.47 -4.92 -19.19
CA ALA A 251 17.08 -6.26 -19.58
C ALA A 251 16.14 -6.85 -18.54
N GLY A 252 15.14 -7.59 -19.00
CA GLY A 252 14.21 -8.18 -18.08
C GLY A 252 13.02 -8.84 -18.74
N GLY A 253 12.12 -9.29 -17.92
CA GLY A 253 10.86 -9.85 -18.37
C GLY A 253 10.02 -10.45 -17.27
N ILE A 254 8.76 -10.66 -17.60
CA ILE A 254 7.82 -11.42 -16.81
C ILE A 254 7.08 -12.40 -17.69
N VAL A 255 6.92 -13.62 -17.23
CA VAL A 255 6.11 -14.65 -17.89
C VAL A 255 5.13 -15.21 -16.87
N ASN A 256 3.85 -15.20 -17.25
CA ASN A 256 2.75 -15.70 -16.45
C ASN A 256 2.12 -16.91 -17.13
N PHE A 257 1.83 -17.94 -16.36
CA PHE A 257 1.15 -19.15 -16.77
C PHE A 257 -0.11 -19.31 -15.93
N PHE A 258 -1.27 -19.11 -16.55
CA PHE A 258 -2.57 -19.26 -15.88
C PHE A 258 -3.26 -20.51 -16.45
N SER A 259 -3.72 -21.39 -15.58
CA SER A 259 -4.44 -22.61 -15.93
C SER A 259 -5.52 -22.89 -14.88
N GLY A 260 -6.75 -22.42 -15.12
CA GLY A 260 -7.84 -22.49 -14.16
C GLY A 260 -7.52 -21.75 -12.86
N ASP A 261 -7.38 -22.49 -11.78
CA ASP A 261 -7.03 -21.94 -10.46
C ASP A 261 -5.52 -21.79 -10.25
N SER A 262 -4.72 -22.50 -11.06
CA SER A 262 -3.26 -22.45 -10.96
C SER A 262 -2.71 -21.22 -11.66
N ARG A 263 -1.85 -20.49 -10.98
CA ARG A 263 -1.16 -19.29 -11.47
C ARG A 263 0.29 -19.35 -11.08
N PHE A 264 1.13 -19.29 -12.08
CA PHE A 264 2.57 -19.26 -11.89
C PHE A 264 3.16 -18.08 -12.66
N ALA A 265 4.01 -17.29 -12.02
CA ALA A 265 4.69 -16.18 -12.64
C ALA A 265 6.17 -16.17 -12.29
N ILE A 266 7.00 -15.85 -13.27
CA ILE A 266 8.44 -15.63 -13.10
C ILE A 266 8.75 -14.22 -13.59
N LEU A 267 9.51 -13.49 -12.82
CA LEU A 267 9.99 -12.14 -13.13
C LEU A 267 11.50 -12.10 -12.99
N PHE A 268 12.16 -11.41 -13.91
CA PHE A 268 13.57 -11.04 -13.77
C PHE A 268 13.80 -9.64 -14.34
N GLN A 269 14.75 -8.92 -13.78
CA GLN A 269 15.14 -7.58 -14.22
C GLN A 269 16.60 -7.30 -13.89
N SER A 270 17.29 -6.63 -14.80
CA SER A 270 18.63 -6.09 -14.60
C SER A 270 18.75 -4.76 -15.35
N ASN A 271 19.07 -3.68 -14.65
CA ASN A 271 19.23 -2.37 -15.27
C ASN A 271 20.02 -1.39 -14.38
N ASN A 272 20.55 -0.34 -15.01
CA ASN A 272 21.16 0.82 -14.35
C ASN A 272 20.45 2.14 -14.72
N LEU A 273 19.14 2.08 -14.85
CA LEU A 273 18.25 3.17 -15.27
C LEU A 273 17.31 3.66 -14.15
N ASN A 274 17.61 3.38 -12.91
CA ASN A 274 16.72 3.62 -11.76
C ASN A 274 15.32 3.02 -11.93
N ASN A 275 15.17 2.01 -12.80
CA ASN A 275 13.91 1.31 -12.99
C ASN A 275 13.76 0.25 -11.91
N GLN A 276 12.93 0.53 -10.94
CA GLN A 276 12.53 -0.43 -9.91
C GLN A 276 11.15 -1.00 -10.25
N ASN A 277 11.05 -2.32 -10.30
CA ASN A 277 9.76 -3.02 -10.41
C ASN A 277 9.16 -3.35 -9.04
N PHE A 278 9.78 -2.90 -7.96
CA PHE A 278 9.41 -3.14 -6.57
C PHE A 278 9.15 -1.80 -5.87
N ALA A 279 8.34 -1.81 -4.82
CA ALA A 279 8.11 -0.62 -4.02
C ALA A 279 9.40 -0.16 -3.33
N SER A 280 9.63 1.15 -3.26
CA SER A 280 10.82 1.72 -2.59
C SER A 280 10.87 1.39 -1.08
N GLU A 281 9.72 1.09 -0.47
CA GLU A 281 9.64 0.61 0.92
C GLU A 281 10.31 -0.76 1.10
N ASP A 282 10.48 -1.49 0.01
CA ASP A 282 11.14 -2.78 -0.01
C ASP A 282 12.66 -2.69 0.15
N LEU A 283 13.24 -1.54 -0.12
CA LEU A 283 14.68 -1.29 0.06
C LEU A 283 15.08 -1.14 1.54
N LEU A 284 14.10 -0.85 2.41
CA LEU A 284 14.31 -0.70 3.85
C LEU A 284 13.71 -1.88 4.67
N GLY A 285 13.31 -2.95 3.97
CA GLY A 285 12.41 -4.00 4.45
C GLY A 285 12.65 -4.56 5.84
N VAL A 286 13.75 -5.26 6.06
CA VAL A 286 14.01 -5.96 7.34
C VAL A 286 14.50 -4.99 8.40
N MET A 287 15.34 -4.04 8.01
CA MET A 287 16.02 -3.11 8.93
C MET A 287 15.08 -2.02 9.44
N GLY A 288 14.03 -1.67 8.68
CA GLY A 288 12.96 -0.75 9.11
C GLY A 288 11.80 -1.42 9.86
N ALA A 289 11.66 -2.74 9.79
CA ALA A 289 10.51 -3.45 10.34
C ALA A 289 10.53 -3.56 11.88
N SER A 290 11.71 -3.53 12.50
CA SER A 290 11.86 -3.61 13.96
C SER A 290 11.25 -2.44 14.74
N SER A 291 10.95 -1.33 14.06
CA SER A 291 10.38 -0.12 14.67
C SER A 291 8.91 0.17 14.27
N GLY A 292 8.27 -0.68 13.48
CA GLY A 292 7.07 -0.34 12.72
C GLY A 292 5.73 -0.90 13.18
N ARG A 293 5.67 -1.86 14.10
CA ARG A 293 4.42 -2.51 14.47
C ARG A 293 3.54 -1.76 15.48
N GLY A 294 4.02 -0.73 16.11
CA GLY A 294 3.22 0.13 17.01
C GLY A 294 2.36 1.19 16.32
N MET A 295 2.35 1.29 14.98
CA MET A 295 1.47 2.20 14.26
C MET A 295 0.56 1.45 13.29
N PRO A 296 -0.76 1.54 13.50
CA PRO A 296 -1.72 1.06 12.53
C PRO A 296 -1.55 1.70 11.15
N PRO A 297 -1.98 1.01 10.07
CA PRO A 297 -2.02 1.57 8.73
C PRO A 297 -2.90 2.82 8.73
N GLY A 298 -2.33 3.97 8.49
CA GLY A 298 -3.00 5.29 8.50
C GLY A 298 -2.35 6.33 9.39
N ALA A 299 -1.46 5.96 10.32
CA ALA A 299 -0.70 6.89 11.15
C ALA A 299 0.74 7.12 10.67
N ARG A 300 1.16 6.51 9.57
CA ARG A 300 2.38 6.95 8.89
C ARG A 300 2.11 8.34 8.33
N PRO A 301 2.99 9.32 8.50
CA PRO A 301 2.91 10.55 7.73
C PRO A 301 2.97 10.15 6.27
N HIS A 302 1.81 10.11 5.60
CA HIS A 302 1.75 9.90 4.17
C HIS A 302 2.12 11.21 3.52
N GLY A 303 3.11 11.16 2.72
CA GLY A 303 3.43 12.23 1.82
C GLY A 303 4.86 12.67 2.00
N ARG A 304 5.73 12.04 1.25
CA ARG A 304 6.69 12.81 0.51
C ARG A 304 5.90 13.56 -0.59
N GLY A 305 5.15 14.59 -0.17
CA GLY A 305 5.06 15.75 -1.00
C GLY A 305 6.38 16.47 -0.81
N PRO A 306 6.91 17.21 -1.77
CA PRO A 306 7.96 18.17 -1.53
C PRO A 306 7.43 19.13 -0.46
N GLY A 307 7.91 18.98 0.78
CA GLY A 307 7.39 19.68 1.95
C GLY A 307 6.98 18.80 3.12
N GLY A 308 7.10 17.48 3.03
CA GLY A 308 7.00 16.62 4.19
C GLY A 308 8.26 16.77 5.02
N GLY A 309 8.17 17.54 6.09
CA GLY A 309 9.22 17.75 7.08
C GLY A 309 9.91 16.47 7.46
N GLY A 310 11.16 16.59 7.84
CA GLY A 310 12.13 15.55 8.07
C GLY A 310 11.50 14.23 8.46
N SER A 311 11.76 13.22 7.68
CA SER A 311 11.48 11.88 8.12
C SER A 311 12.12 11.78 9.51
N LEU A 312 11.29 11.69 10.53
CA LEU A 312 11.73 10.95 11.69
C LEU A 312 12.25 9.64 11.09
N ARG A 313 13.57 9.51 10.97
CA ARG A 313 14.22 8.25 10.65
C ARG A 313 13.77 7.31 11.76
N ARG A 314 12.74 6.55 11.49
CA ARG A 314 12.19 5.53 12.36
C ARG A 314 12.87 4.19 12.04
N GLY A 315 14.15 4.18 12.00
CA GLY A 315 14.95 3.07 12.41
C GLY A 315 15.31 3.38 13.85
N GLY A 316 15.41 2.42 14.71
CA GLY A 316 16.03 2.67 15.99
C GLY A 316 17.33 3.44 15.75
N ALA A 317 17.64 4.40 16.60
CA ALA A 317 18.87 5.18 16.49
C ALA A 317 20.08 4.28 16.20
N ASP A 318 20.09 3.11 16.81
CA ASP A 318 21.17 2.12 16.69
C ASP A 318 21.35 1.54 15.28
N ILE A 319 20.27 1.21 14.57
CA ILE A 319 20.36 0.56 13.24
C ILE A 319 20.82 1.56 12.18
N ASN A 320 20.36 2.82 12.27
CA ASN A 320 20.74 3.85 11.31
C ASN A 320 22.22 4.22 11.38
N ASP A 321 22.86 4.04 12.56
CA ASP A 321 24.28 4.25 12.74
C ASP A 321 25.14 3.19 12.03
N PHE A 322 24.52 2.11 11.58
CA PHE A 322 25.16 0.99 10.91
C PHE A 322 24.71 0.85 9.45
N MET A 323 24.07 1.87 8.85
CA MET A 323 23.54 1.77 7.51
C MET A 323 23.83 3.00 6.65
N VAL A 324 24.41 2.78 5.47
CA VAL A 324 24.49 3.79 4.41
C VAL A 324 23.14 3.92 3.69
N SER A 325 22.62 5.13 3.57
CA SER A 325 21.30 5.39 2.98
C SER A 325 21.20 4.92 1.53
N GLN A 326 20.07 4.28 1.19
CA GLN A 326 19.77 3.78 -0.15
C GLN A 326 18.71 4.59 -0.90
N GLN A 327 18.29 5.70 -0.32
CA GLN A 327 17.30 6.58 -0.91
C GLN A 327 17.98 7.63 -1.76
N SER A 328 17.42 7.94 -2.94
CA SER A 328 18.01 8.83 -3.96
C SER A 328 19.27 8.25 -4.64
N GLY A 329 19.83 8.96 -5.60
CA GLY A 329 21.02 8.54 -6.32
C GLY A 329 20.75 7.74 -7.59
N ILE A 330 21.80 7.15 -8.15
CA ILE A 330 21.76 6.32 -9.36
C ILE A 330 21.88 4.85 -8.94
N VAL A 331 20.81 4.10 -9.20
CA VAL A 331 20.69 2.70 -8.73
C VAL A 331 20.83 1.72 -9.90
N THR A 332 21.73 0.77 -9.73
CA THR A 332 21.77 -0.47 -10.51
C THR A 332 20.96 -1.54 -9.79
N THR A 333 20.00 -2.14 -10.49
CA THR A 333 19.07 -3.11 -9.90
C THR A 333 19.17 -4.44 -10.64
N ASN A 334 19.33 -5.54 -9.86
CA ASN A 334 19.20 -6.91 -10.33
C ASN A 334 18.13 -7.60 -9.48
N ALA A 335 17.08 -8.10 -10.10
CA ALA A 335 15.94 -8.63 -9.39
C ALA A 335 15.42 -9.93 -10.02
N PHE A 336 14.97 -10.84 -9.17
CA PHE A 336 14.32 -12.09 -9.54
C PHE A 336 13.13 -12.36 -8.66
N GLY A 337 12.03 -12.82 -9.24
CA GLY A 337 10.81 -13.11 -8.50
C GLY A 337 10.08 -14.34 -9.05
N ILE A 338 9.47 -15.10 -8.13
CA ILE A 338 8.56 -16.19 -8.45
C ILE A 338 7.29 -15.99 -7.64
N ASN A 339 6.14 -16.16 -8.28
CA ASN A 339 4.85 -16.20 -7.61
C ASN A 339 4.07 -17.44 -8.03
N TYR A 340 3.47 -18.13 -7.08
CA TYR A 340 2.64 -19.31 -7.27
C TYR A 340 1.36 -19.21 -6.47
N SER A 341 0.22 -19.57 -7.07
CA SER A 341 -1.07 -19.67 -6.41
C SER A 341 -1.87 -20.80 -7.02
N ASP A 342 -2.44 -21.69 -6.18
CA ASP A 342 -3.24 -22.82 -6.65
C ASP A 342 -4.21 -23.33 -5.56
N ASN A 343 -5.22 -24.07 -5.96
CA ASN A 343 -6.04 -24.92 -5.10
C ASN A 343 -5.54 -26.37 -5.18
N TRP A 344 -4.73 -26.79 -4.19
CA TRP A 344 -4.22 -28.19 -4.15
C TRP A 344 -5.34 -29.21 -3.89
N ALA A 345 -6.45 -28.75 -3.26
CA ALA A 345 -7.69 -29.49 -3.11
C ALA A 345 -8.86 -28.49 -3.03
N GLN A 346 -10.10 -28.97 -3.11
CA GLN A 346 -11.31 -28.13 -3.03
C GLN A 346 -11.35 -27.22 -1.79
N ASN A 347 -10.67 -27.63 -0.72
CA ASN A 347 -10.65 -26.96 0.58
C ASN A 347 -9.28 -26.46 0.99
N PHE A 348 -8.26 -26.53 0.11
CA PHE A 348 -6.88 -26.18 0.42
C PHE A 348 -6.28 -25.25 -0.64
N GLU A 349 -6.17 -23.96 -0.32
CA GLU A 349 -5.61 -22.92 -1.18
C GLU A 349 -4.20 -22.55 -0.70
N VAL A 350 -3.24 -22.53 -1.62
CA VAL A 350 -1.86 -22.11 -1.35
C VAL A 350 -1.48 -20.96 -2.27
N THR A 351 -0.91 -19.92 -1.71
CA THR A 351 -0.28 -18.83 -2.45
C THR A 351 1.10 -18.60 -1.84
N GLY A 352 2.10 -18.44 -2.68
CA GLY A 352 3.46 -18.15 -2.22
C GLY A 352 4.22 -17.30 -3.21
N SER A 353 5.16 -16.51 -2.71
CA SER A 353 6.06 -15.70 -3.52
C SER A 353 7.45 -15.67 -2.91
N TYR A 354 8.43 -15.61 -3.77
CA TYR A 354 9.83 -15.37 -3.40
C TYR A 354 10.40 -14.27 -4.28
N PHE A 355 11.09 -13.32 -3.67
CA PHE A 355 11.76 -12.23 -4.34
C PHE A 355 13.20 -12.11 -3.84
N LEU A 356 14.10 -11.93 -4.79
CA LEU A 356 15.49 -11.56 -4.60
C LEU A 356 15.70 -10.22 -5.27
N ASN A 357 16.25 -9.27 -4.55
CA ASN A 357 16.64 -7.96 -5.08
C ASN A 357 18.06 -7.61 -4.63
N HIS A 358 18.89 -7.25 -5.58
CA HIS A 358 20.23 -6.75 -5.38
C HIS A 358 20.32 -5.35 -5.97
N THR A 359 20.72 -4.37 -5.17
CA THR A 359 20.87 -2.98 -5.61
C THR A 359 22.23 -2.44 -5.23
N GLU A 360 22.86 -1.76 -6.19
CA GLU A 360 24.04 -0.91 -5.96
C GLU A 360 23.62 0.54 -6.18
N ASN A 361 23.85 1.40 -5.19
CA ASN A 361 23.45 2.80 -5.21
C ASN A 361 24.65 3.72 -5.13
N ASP A 362 24.87 4.54 -6.18
CA ASP A 362 25.79 5.67 -6.20
C ASP A 362 25.01 6.96 -5.91
N ARG A 363 25.22 7.54 -4.73
CA ARG A 363 24.50 8.70 -4.25
C ARG A 363 25.46 9.83 -3.98
N ARG A 364 25.12 11.02 -4.50
CA ARG A 364 25.75 12.29 -4.17
C ARG A 364 24.65 13.26 -3.80
N GLU A 365 24.78 13.86 -2.64
CA GLU A 365 23.83 14.86 -2.16
C GLU A 365 24.54 16.13 -1.75
N ASN A 366 23.88 17.24 -2.04
CA ASN A 366 24.24 18.55 -1.54
C ASN A 366 23.02 19.06 -0.75
N ILE A 367 23.24 19.32 0.54
CA ILE A 367 22.21 19.75 1.48
C ILE A 367 22.56 21.13 1.96
N LEU A 368 21.66 22.08 1.70
CA LEU A 368 21.71 23.40 2.29
C LEU A 368 20.72 23.46 3.45
N ARG A 369 21.20 23.63 4.66
CA ARG A 369 20.40 23.70 5.88
C ARG A 369 20.39 25.11 6.44
N GLU A 370 19.21 25.64 6.68
CA GLU A 370 18.97 26.87 7.45
C GLU A 370 18.41 26.51 8.82
N TYR A 371 19.08 26.95 9.88
CA TYR A 371 18.67 26.68 11.25
C TYR A 371 17.60 27.66 11.73
N ILE A 372 16.58 27.14 12.42
CA ILE A 372 15.52 27.94 13.05
C ILE A 372 15.98 28.34 14.47
N LEU A 373 16.74 29.41 14.58
CA LEU A 373 17.31 29.88 15.83
C LEU A 373 16.80 31.28 16.19
N ASN A 374 16.59 31.53 17.48
CA ASN A 374 16.28 32.87 17.99
C ASN A 374 17.58 33.60 18.37
N THR A 375 18.54 33.66 17.43
CA THR A 375 19.79 34.40 17.56
C THR A 375 19.87 35.51 16.51
N PRO A 376 20.58 36.62 16.76
CA PRO A 376 20.73 37.66 15.75
C PRO A 376 21.57 37.23 14.54
N GLU A 377 22.37 36.18 14.66
CA GLU A 377 23.27 35.67 13.67
C GLU A 377 22.59 34.59 12.80
N SER A 378 22.72 34.69 11.48
CA SER A 378 22.24 33.70 10.54
C SER A 378 23.18 32.52 10.54
N GLN A 379 22.65 31.33 10.87
CA GLN A 379 23.42 30.09 10.83
C GLN A 379 22.89 29.18 9.71
N ARG A 380 23.81 28.70 8.88
CA ARG A 380 23.55 27.85 7.73
C ARG A 380 24.61 26.77 7.63
N SER A 381 24.26 25.51 7.34
CA SER A 381 25.25 24.52 6.98
C SER A 381 25.11 24.08 5.53
N GLU A 382 26.25 23.82 4.92
CA GLU A 382 26.38 23.21 3.59
C GLU A 382 27.01 21.84 3.76
N GLU A 383 26.27 20.77 3.39
CA GLU A 383 26.74 19.40 3.48
C GLU A 383 26.85 18.80 2.08
N ILE A 384 27.98 18.20 1.77
CA ILE A 384 28.20 17.38 0.58
C ILE A 384 28.44 15.97 1.05
N SER A 385 27.61 15.05 0.61
CA SER A 385 27.70 13.63 0.94
C SER A 385 27.80 12.78 -0.32
N GLU A 386 28.82 11.94 -0.40
CA GLU A 386 29.01 10.94 -1.45
C GLU A 386 28.97 9.56 -0.82
N SER A 387 28.17 8.65 -1.36
CA SER A 387 28.07 7.30 -0.81
C SER A 387 27.86 6.24 -1.88
N LEU A 388 28.46 5.08 -1.63
CA LEU A 388 28.24 3.84 -2.38
C LEU A 388 27.66 2.81 -1.43
N SER A 389 26.55 2.19 -1.80
CA SER A 389 25.96 1.13 -1.00
C SER A 389 25.50 -0.06 -1.84
N ASN A 390 25.65 -1.23 -1.27
CA ASN A 390 25.31 -2.51 -1.88
C ASN A 390 24.30 -3.22 -0.97
N ASN A 391 23.15 -3.62 -1.52
CA ASN A 391 22.09 -4.19 -0.74
C ASN A 391 21.51 -5.46 -1.38
N TRP A 392 21.44 -6.51 -0.61
CA TRP A 392 20.78 -7.77 -0.95
C TRP A 392 19.54 -7.93 -0.10
N ASN A 393 18.40 -8.25 -0.73
CA ASN A 393 17.14 -8.45 -0.03
C ASN A 393 16.46 -9.72 -0.56
N HIS A 394 16.19 -10.66 0.34
CA HIS A 394 15.45 -11.88 0.08
C HIS A 394 14.12 -11.84 0.81
N ARG A 395 13.03 -12.16 0.15
CA ARG A 395 11.70 -12.23 0.74
C ARG A 395 11.00 -13.48 0.33
N PHE A 396 10.45 -14.16 1.30
CA PHE A 396 9.56 -15.29 1.13
C PHE A 396 8.25 -14.99 1.85
N ASN A 397 7.14 -15.03 1.11
CA ASN A 397 5.79 -14.90 1.65
C ASN A 397 4.97 -16.10 1.24
N MET A 398 4.18 -16.65 2.15
CA MET A 398 3.26 -17.73 1.87
C MET A 398 1.93 -17.51 2.58
N ARG A 399 0.84 -17.93 1.98
CA ARG A 399 -0.49 -17.98 2.57
C ARG A 399 -1.12 -19.32 2.27
N ILE A 400 -1.50 -20.02 3.32
CA ILE A 400 -2.22 -21.30 3.26
C ILE A 400 -3.60 -21.05 3.86
N LYS A 401 -4.65 -21.33 3.09
CA LYS A 401 -6.01 -21.31 3.59
C LYS A 401 -6.58 -22.72 3.52
N TYR A 402 -7.02 -23.23 4.65
CA TYR A 402 -7.58 -24.57 4.79
C TYR A 402 -8.99 -24.50 5.37
N ASN A 403 -9.99 -24.82 4.56
CA ASN A 403 -11.37 -25.01 5.00
C ASN A 403 -11.52 -26.45 5.50
N ILE A 404 -11.38 -26.66 6.81
CA ILE A 404 -11.42 -27.99 7.44
C ILE A 404 -12.79 -28.62 7.17
N ASP A 405 -13.85 -27.85 7.41
CA ASP A 405 -15.24 -28.19 7.08
C ASP A 405 -16.07 -26.89 6.91
N SER A 406 -17.39 -27.00 6.82
CA SER A 406 -18.30 -25.85 6.67
C SER A 406 -18.31 -24.89 7.86
N SER A 407 -17.84 -25.34 9.02
CA SER A 407 -17.83 -24.58 10.29
C SER A 407 -16.46 -24.12 10.71
N ASN A 408 -15.40 -24.77 10.23
CA ASN A 408 -14.04 -24.55 10.68
C ASN A 408 -13.12 -24.21 9.52
N TYR A 409 -12.35 -23.12 9.65
CA TYR A 409 -11.29 -22.85 8.71
C TYR A 409 -10.06 -22.23 9.39
N MET A 410 -8.94 -22.35 8.75
CA MET A 410 -7.64 -21.91 9.23
C MET A 410 -6.88 -21.18 8.12
N ILE A 411 -6.16 -20.15 8.49
CA ILE A 411 -5.21 -19.44 7.61
C ILE A 411 -3.87 -19.40 8.31
N ILE A 412 -2.80 -19.68 7.56
CA ILE A 412 -1.41 -19.60 8.03
C ILE A 412 -0.64 -18.71 7.05
N ARG A 413 0.13 -17.74 7.56
CA ARG A 413 0.91 -16.79 6.76
C ARG A 413 2.34 -16.67 7.26
N PRO A 414 3.22 -17.62 6.94
CA PRO A 414 4.63 -17.47 7.23
C PRO A 414 5.27 -16.47 6.27
N ARG A 415 6.11 -15.59 6.80
CA ARG A 415 6.93 -14.62 6.08
C ARG A 415 8.35 -14.68 6.61
N LEU A 416 9.30 -14.67 5.69
CA LEU A 416 10.73 -14.61 6.01
C LEU A 416 11.36 -13.54 5.12
N SER A 417 12.09 -12.63 5.70
CA SER A 417 12.95 -11.70 4.97
C SER A 417 14.34 -11.68 5.56
N PHE A 418 15.31 -11.58 4.68
CA PHE A 418 16.72 -11.42 5.00
C PHE A 418 17.29 -10.28 4.17
N GLN A 419 18.07 -9.41 4.79
CA GLN A 419 18.71 -8.28 4.14
C GLN A 419 20.16 -8.15 4.60
N SER A 420 21.06 -7.81 3.65
CA SER A 420 22.43 -7.39 3.92
C SER A 420 22.68 -6.06 3.23
N ASN A 421 23.25 -5.13 3.94
CA ASN A 421 23.65 -3.82 3.46
C ASN A 421 25.10 -3.55 3.81
N ASP A 422 25.92 -3.25 2.82
CA ASP A 422 27.27 -2.76 3.01
C ASP A 422 27.43 -1.43 2.26
N GLY A 423 28.17 -0.50 2.84
CA GLY A 423 28.38 0.78 2.20
C GLY A 423 29.44 1.65 2.83
N VAL A 424 29.87 2.59 2.02
CA VAL A 424 30.84 3.62 2.42
C VAL A 424 30.27 4.99 2.12
N SER A 425 30.53 5.97 2.97
CA SER A 425 30.19 7.37 2.70
C SER A 425 31.28 8.31 3.15
N LEU A 426 31.44 9.38 2.37
CA LEU A 426 32.26 10.55 2.69
C LEU A 426 31.32 11.74 2.80
N THR A 427 31.28 12.39 3.96
CA THR A 427 30.47 13.56 4.20
C THR A 427 31.35 14.72 4.63
N ASN A 428 31.17 15.86 3.99
CA ASN A 428 31.83 17.12 4.32
C ASN A 428 30.74 18.15 4.66
N THR A 429 30.77 18.69 5.88
CA THR A 429 29.79 19.65 6.39
C THR A 429 30.47 20.92 6.86
N GLY A 430 30.25 22.03 6.17
CA GLY A 430 30.68 23.36 6.58
C GLY A 430 29.55 24.13 7.26
N LEU A 431 29.82 24.73 8.42
CA LEU A 431 28.94 25.69 9.07
C LEU A 431 29.32 27.09 8.71
N LEU A 432 28.35 27.88 8.26
CA LEU A 432 28.51 29.30 8.00
C LEU A 432 27.70 30.11 9.03
N ILE A 433 28.38 31.08 9.67
CA ILE A 433 27.77 32.07 10.55
C ILE A 433 27.92 33.41 9.86
N ASP A 434 26.82 34.12 9.59
CA ASP A 434 26.81 35.36 8.80
C ASP A 434 27.58 35.27 7.46
N ASN A 435 27.45 34.08 6.79
CA ASN A 435 28.15 33.75 5.54
C ASN A 435 29.68 33.61 5.65
N GLN A 436 30.25 33.50 6.85
CA GLN A 436 31.65 33.16 7.07
C GLN A 436 31.74 31.71 7.55
N LEU A 437 32.67 30.94 6.98
CA LEU A 437 32.89 29.55 7.40
C LEU A 437 33.46 29.57 8.82
N ALA A 438 32.70 28.99 9.75
CA ALA A 438 33.03 28.88 11.16
C ALA A 438 33.71 27.57 11.50
N ASN A 439 33.20 26.44 10.92
CA ASN A 439 33.85 25.16 11.07
C ASN A 439 33.64 24.30 9.82
N ASN A 440 34.39 23.24 9.72
CA ASN A 440 34.29 22.21 8.72
C ASN A 440 34.46 20.82 9.36
N THR A 441 33.59 19.88 9.03
CA THR A 441 33.67 18.49 9.52
C THR A 441 33.69 17.55 8.34
N GLN A 442 34.74 16.75 8.24
CA GLN A 442 34.80 15.63 7.29
C GLN A 442 34.61 14.35 8.04
N THR A 443 33.69 13.49 7.55
CA THR A 443 33.42 12.17 8.13
C THR A 443 33.51 11.11 7.05
N ASP A 444 34.42 10.16 7.26
CA ASP A 444 34.52 8.88 6.53
C ASP A 444 33.77 7.82 7.31
N PHE A 445 32.87 7.12 6.69
CA PHE A 445 32.02 6.12 7.31
C PHE A 445 31.95 4.86 6.44
N ASP A 446 32.19 3.69 7.06
CA ASP A 446 32.09 2.35 6.47
C ASP A 446 31.18 1.50 7.35
N SER A 447 30.26 0.74 6.76
CA SER A 447 29.32 -0.09 7.52
C SER A 447 28.96 -1.40 6.81
N LYS A 448 28.69 -2.41 7.64
CA LYS A 448 28.08 -3.68 7.22
C LYS A 448 26.95 -4.00 8.19
N LEU A 449 25.78 -4.24 7.67
CA LEU A 449 24.60 -4.56 8.44
C LEU A 449 23.84 -5.73 7.81
N GLN A 450 23.46 -6.69 8.62
CA GLN A 450 22.60 -7.82 8.23
C GLN A 450 21.36 -7.82 9.09
N GLY A 451 20.24 -8.22 8.51
CA GLY A 451 18.98 -8.31 9.24
C GLY A 451 18.13 -9.47 8.76
N MET A 452 17.46 -10.12 9.70
CA MET A 452 16.48 -11.17 9.45
C MET A 452 15.16 -10.86 10.16
N ASN A 453 14.07 -11.09 9.48
CA ASN A 453 12.73 -11.04 10.08
C ASN A 453 11.96 -12.30 9.71
N LEU A 454 11.50 -13.03 10.71
CA LEU A 454 10.61 -14.19 10.56
C LEU A 454 9.29 -13.84 11.25
N SER A 455 8.18 -13.93 10.54
CA SER A 455 6.85 -13.75 11.13
C SER A 455 5.86 -14.78 10.64
N ASN A 456 4.89 -15.11 11.47
CA ASN A 456 3.81 -16.00 11.10
C ASN A 456 2.52 -15.55 11.77
N ASP A 457 1.45 -15.45 10.97
CA ASP A 457 0.09 -15.20 11.45
C ASP A 457 -0.73 -16.47 11.23
N LEU A 458 -1.25 -17.05 12.31
CA LEU A 458 -2.15 -18.17 12.28
C LEU A 458 -3.53 -17.69 12.74
N PHE A 459 -4.53 -17.89 11.91
CA PHE A 459 -5.92 -17.61 12.23
C PHE A 459 -6.74 -18.91 12.19
N TYR A 460 -7.54 -19.14 13.22
CA TYR A 460 -8.53 -20.22 13.26
C TYR A 460 -9.91 -19.64 13.59
N GLY A 461 -10.92 -20.02 12.81
CA GLY A 461 -12.29 -19.59 12.99
C GLY A 461 -13.28 -20.74 13.06
N HIS A 462 -14.18 -20.70 14.04
CA HIS A 462 -15.28 -21.66 14.24
C HIS A 462 -16.65 -20.99 14.16
N ARG A 463 -17.55 -21.49 13.31
CA ARG A 463 -18.95 -21.08 13.22
C ARG A 463 -19.84 -22.09 13.93
N PHE A 464 -20.56 -21.65 14.94
CA PHE A 464 -21.53 -22.50 15.63
C PHE A 464 -22.82 -22.67 14.83
N ALA A 465 -23.65 -23.65 15.22
CA ALA A 465 -24.96 -23.89 14.61
C ALA A 465 -25.91 -22.67 14.72
N LYS A 466 -25.81 -21.86 15.80
CA LYS A 466 -26.56 -20.61 15.91
C LYS A 466 -25.97 -19.57 14.95
N LYS A 467 -26.77 -19.14 13.98
CA LYS A 467 -26.35 -18.15 12.98
C LYS A 467 -25.79 -16.87 13.64
N GLY A 468 -24.61 -16.48 13.24
CA GLY A 468 -23.92 -15.28 13.76
C GLY A 468 -23.13 -15.51 15.06
N ARG A 469 -23.20 -16.70 15.69
CA ARG A 469 -22.32 -17.10 16.78
C ARG A 469 -21.03 -17.62 16.21
N VAL A 470 -19.94 -16.98 16.54
CA VAL A 470 -18.58 -17.34 16.04
C VAL A 470 -17.56 -17.25 17.17
N PHE A 471 -16.50 -18.02 17.02
CA PHE A 471 -15.32 -17.98 17.86
C PHE A 471 -14.10 -17.94 16.95
N SER A 472 -13.11 -17.12 17.27
CA SER A 472 -11.86 -17.07 16.55
C SER A 472 -10.67 -16.97 17.50
N VAL A 473 -9.55 -17.48 17.01
CA VAL A 473 -8.22 -17.35 17.64
C VAL A 473 -7.26 -16.90 16.59
N GLN A 474 -6.50 -15.86 16.90
CA GLN A 474 -5.36 -15.43 16.10
C GLN A 474 -4.09 -15.57 16.95
N LEU A 475 -3.06 -16.14 16.36
CA LEU A 475 -1.72 -16.22 16.93
C LEU A 475 -0.75 -15.59 15.95
N SER A 476 -0.20 -14.44 16.32
CA SER A 476 0.85 -13.75 15.58
C SER A 476 2.18 -13.93 16.30
N THR A 477 3.19 -14.34 15.56
CA THR A 477 4.55 -14.50 16.09
C THR A 477 5.53 -13.76 15.19
N SER A 478 6.50 -13.09 15.78
CA SER A 478 7.60 -12.48 15.05
C SER A 478 8.91 -12.63 15.78
N TYR A 479 9.97 -12.83 15.02
CA TYR A 479 11.36 -12.78 15.46
C TYR A 479 12.13 -11.87 14.51
N ASN A 480 12.93 -10.97 15.06
CA ASN A 480 13.80 -10.10 14.31
C ASN A 480 15.22 -10.16 14.88
N GLU A 481 16.20 -10.03 14.01
CA GLU A 481 17.61 -10.00 14.35
C GLU A 481 18.32 -9.03 13.41
N ASN A 482 19.19 -8.18 13.97
CA ASN A 482 20.06 -7.29 13.20
C ASN A 482 21.45 -7.35 13.84
N SER A 483 22.46 -7.55 13.02
CA SER A 483 23.86 -7.56 13.45
C SER A 483 24.73 -6.80 12.45
N GLY A 484 25.73 -6.10 12.93
CA GLY A 484 26.59 -5.33 12.05
C GLY A 484 27.77 -4.69 12.75
N ASP A 485 28.64 -4.14 11.91
CA ASP A 485 29.79 -3.36 12.35
C ASP A 485 29.89 -2.07 11.51
N ASN A 486 30.46 -1.04 12.12
CA ASN A 486 30.79 0.20 11.44
C ASN A 486 32.16 0.73 11.84
N ARG A 487 32.74 1.56 10.99
CA ARG A 487 33.90 2.39 11.29
C ARG A 487 33.60 3.83 10.90
N GLN A 488 33.97 4.74 11.76
CA GLN A 488 33.82 6.17 11.52
C GLN A 488 35.11 6.88 11.88
N LYS A 489 35.54 7.75 10.95
CA LYS A 489 36.61 8.68 11.20
C LYS A 489 36.11 10.08 10.89
N SER A 490 36.14 10.98 11.86
CA SER A 490 35.72 12.36 11.70
C SER A 490 36.88 13.30 12.00
N ILE A 491 37.07 14.30 11.18
CA ILE A 491 38.05 15.36 11.36
C ILE A 491 37.27 16.66 11.49
N PHE A 492 37.54 17.39 12.53
CA PHE A 492 36.92 18.67 12.84
C PHE A 492 37.96 19.78 12.67
N GLU A 493 37.58 20.79 11.92
CA GLU A 493 38.38 21.99 11.74
C GLU A 493 37.53 23.19 12.12
N GLU A 494 38.06 24.03 13.02
CA GLU A 494 37.39 25.25 13.48
C GLU A 494 38.25 26.45 13.13
N TYR A 495 37.60 27.48 12.60
CA TYR A 495 38.26 28.70 12.11
C TYR A 495 37.95 29.86 13.02
N TYR A 496 38.90 30.19 13.92
CA TYR A 496 38.83 31.33 14.81
C TYR A 496 39.63 32.50 14.22
N GLU A 497 39.29 33.74 14.67
CA GLU A 497 40.01 34.92 14.20
C GLU A 497 41.53 34.90 14.52
N ASP A 498 41.94 34.20 15.58
CA ASP A 498 43.32 34.20 16.08
C ASP A 498 44.06 32.87 15.90
N GLU A 499 43.39 31.70 15.80
CA GLU A 499 44.06 30.40 15.71
C GLU A 499 43.10 29.32 15.22
N ASP A 500 43.49 28.54 14.17
CA ASP A 500 42.71 27.41 13.68
C ASP A 500 42.92 26.17 14.59
N PHE A 501 41.84 25.48 14.95
CA PHE A 501 41.85 24.27 15.75
C PHE A 501 41.48 23.06 14.91
N SER A 502 42.14 21.93 15.08
CA SER A 502 41.79 20.65 14.42
C SER A 502 41.78 19.53 15.45
N ASP A 503 40.71 18.74 15.42
CA ASP A 503 40.56 17.52 16.25
C ASP A 503 40.09 16.35 15.38
N SER A 504 40.27 15.11 15.86
CA SER A 504 39.86 13.92 15.12
C SER A 504 39.28 12.84 16.03
N LEU A 505 38.20 12.24 15.58
CA LEU A 505 37.57 11.09 16.25
C LEU A 505 37.65 9.87 15.34
N SER A 506 38.20 8.76 15.86
CA SER A 506 38.18 7.46 15.19
C SER A 506 37.46 6.46 16.07
N GLN A 507 36.44 5.78 15.56
CA GLN A 507 35.65 4.83 16.31
C GLN A 507 35.24 3.62 15.50
N PHE A 508 35.06 2.52 16.20
CA PHE A 508 34.52 1.24 15.69
C PHE A 508 33.28 0.85 16.51
N GLY A 509 32.19 0.51 15.84
CA GLY A 509 30.94 0.08 16.47
C GLY A 509 30.56 -1.34 16.10
N GLU A 510 30.02 -2.07 17.05
CA GLU A 510 29.41 -3.39 16.91
C GLU A 510 27.94 -3.32 17.35
N LEU A 511 27.04 -3.94 16.59
CA LEU A 511 25.62 -4.04 16.89
C LEU A 511 25.17 -5.50 16.88
N ASP A 512 24.50 -5.92 17.95
CA ASP A 512 23.72 -7.17 18.04
C ASP A 512 22.36 -6.85 18.64
N LYS A 513 21.32 -6.88 17.82
CA LYS A 513 19.96 -6.56 18.20
C LYS A 513 19.02 -7.68 17.79
N ASN A 514 18.28 -8.23 18.75
CA ASN A 514 17.28 -9.25 18.48
C ASN A 514 16.02 -9.04 19.32
N GLY A 515 14.90 -9.60 18.83
CA GLY A 515 13.65 -9.52 19.57
C GLY A 515 12.63 -10.52 19.05
N TYR A 516 11.70 -10.88 19.92
CA TYR A 516 10.53 -11.67 19.56
C TYR A 516 9.25 -11.06 20.13
N GLU A 517 8.15 -11.30 19.41
CA GLU A 517 6.82 -10.92 19.83
C GLU A 517 5.86 -12.08 19.59
N ILE A 518 5.04 -12.38 20.59
CA ILE A 518 3.98 -13.39 20.53
C ILE A 518 2.70 -12.70 20.97
N GLU A 519 1.75 -12.60 20.06
CA GLU A 519 0.42 -12.03 20.27
C GLU A 519 -0.62 -13.11 20.08
N THR A 520 -1.51 -13.24 21.04
CA THR A 520 -2.62 -14.20 20.99
C THR A 520 -3.92 -13.46 21.24
N GLU A 521 -4.84 -13.53 20.31
CA GLU A 521 -6.15 -12.88 20.39
C GLU A 521 -7.27 -13.92 20.32
N PHE A 522 -8.25 -13.77 21.20
CA PHE A 522 -9.48 -14.56 21.25
C PHE A 522 -10.67 -13.66 21.05
N GLU A 523 -11.54 -13.98 20.14
CA GLU A 523 -12.82 -13.30 19.97
C GLU A 523 -13.99 -14.30 20.03
N TYR A 524 -15.05 -13.88 20.71
CA TYR A 524 -16.32 -14.61 20.75
C TYR A 524 -17.46 -13.64 20.48
N THR A 525 -18.22 -13.90 19.40
CA THR A 525 -19.41 -13.12 19.05
C THR A 525 -20.67 -13.92 19.37
N GLU A 526 -21.58 -13.31 20.15
CA GLU A 526 -22.89 -13.82 20.49
C GLU A 526 -23.99 -12.95 19.89
N PRO A 527 -24.82 -13.45 18.96
CA PRO A 527 -26.02 -12.74 18.49
C PRO A 527 -27.09 -12.74 19.60
N LEU A 528 -27.46 -11.52 20.05
CA LEU A 528 -28.48 -11.30 21.07
C LEU A 528 -29.88 -11.27 20.46
N PHE A 529 -30.06 -10.43 19.43
CA PHE A 529 -31.31 -10.22 18.69
C PHE A 529 -31.00 -10.20 17.18
N GLU A 530 -32.02 -10.09 16.35
CA GLU A 530 -31.90 -10.13 14.89
C GLU A 530 -30.85 -9.21 14.32
N ASN A 531 -30.72 -8.01 14.90
CA ASN A 531 -29.79 -6.97 14.43
C ASN A 531 -28.68 -6.62 15.44
N PHE A 532 -28.66 -7.25 16.60
CA PHE A 532 -27.71 -6.94 17.67
C PHE A 532 -26.82 -8.12 18.01
N SER A 533 -25.53 -7.90 18.13
CA SER A 533 -24.57 -8.86 18.69
C SER A 533 -23.65 -8.20 19.70
N VAL A 534 -23.18 -8.99 20.64
CA VAL A 534 -22.10 -8.63 21.57
C VAL A 534 -20.87 -9.46 21.22
N GLU A 535 -19.71 -8.85 21.33
CA GLU A 535 -18.42 -9.47 21.11
C GLU A 535 -17.56 -9.28 22.35
N PHE A 536 -16.87 -10.34 22.73
CA PHE A 536 -15.87 -10.36 23.78
C PHE A 536 -14.52 -10.63 23.13
N GLU A 537 -13.54 -9.80 23.48
CA GLU A 537 -12.17 -9.85 22.99
C GLU A 537 -11.23 -10.00 24.19
N TYR A 538 -10.23 -10.83 24.02
CA TYR A 538 -9.07 -10.87 24.92
C TYR A 538 -7.82 -11.06 24.10
N GLU A 539 -6.86 -10.16 24.27
CA GLU A 539 -5.55 -10.18 23.63
C GLU A 539 -4.46 -10.25 24.70
N ASN A 540 -3.45 -11.04 24.41
CA ASN A 540 -2.22 -11.09 25.19
C ASN A 540 -1.03 -10.93 24.26
N THR A 541 -0.16 -9.95 24.52
CA THR A 541 1.09 -9.72 23.79
C THR A 541 2.26 -9.86 24.72
N MET A 542 3.22 -10.69 24.35
CA MET A 542 4.52 -10.83 24.99
C MET A 542 5.58 -10.40 24.00
N ARG A 543 6.37 -9.41 24.37
CA ARG A 543 7.46 -8.91 23.53
C ARG A 543 8.73 -8.79 24.36
N ARG A 544 9.83 -9.26 23.80
CA ARG A 544 11.16 -9.07 24.33
C ARG A 544 12.07 -8.52 23.25
N ASP A 545 12.78 -7.45 23.56
CA ASP A 545 13.79 -6.84 22.72
C ASP A 545 15.10 -6.75 23.49
N LYS A 546 16.20 -7.08 22.81
CA LYS A 546 17.56 -6.92 23.31
C LYS A 546 18.37 -6.15 22.28
N SER A 547 19.18 -5.20 22.73
CA SER A 547 20.07 -4.39 21.88
C SER A 547 21.41 -4.19 22.58
N ASP A 548 22.47 -4.76 22.02
CA ASP A 548 23.85 -4.58 22.42
C ASP A 548 24.54 -3.75 21.33
N LYS A 549 24.83 -2.49 21.61
CA LYS A 549 25.63 -1.59 20.78
C LYS A 549 26.90 -1.27 21.54
N LEU A 550 28.04 -1.71 21.04
CA LEU A 550 29.35 -1.46 21.65
C LEU A 550 30.15 -0.54 20.73
N THR A 551 30.65 0.56 21.26
CA THR A 551 31.46 1.52 20.52
C THR A 551 32.83 1.67 21.19
N TYR A 552 33.86 1.49 20.39
CA TYR A 552 35.25 1.56 20.82
C TYR A 552 35.89 2.79 20.17
N ILE A 553 36.61 3.58 20.94
CA ILE A 553 37.39 4.71 20.46
C ILE A 553 38.82 4.22 20.20
N ASP A 554 39.29 4.48 19.00
CA ASP A 554 40.65 4.20 18.58
C ASP A 554 41.49 5.49 18.79
N ASN A 555 42.34 5.45 19.83
CA ASN A 555 43.23 6.57 20.14
C ASN A 555 44.43 6.57 19.18
N ASN A 556 44.25 6.67 17.91
CA ASN A 556 45.23 6.67 16.79
C ASN A 556 46.63 7.27 17.09
N ASP A 557 47.24 6.90 18.20
CA ASP A 557 48.61 7.23 18.50
C ASP A 557 49.54 6.16 17.87
N PRO A 558 50.25 6.47 16.81
CA PRO A 558 51.09 5.50 16.10
C PRO A 558 52.23 4.95 17.00
N GLU A 559 52.50 5.61 18.12
CA GLU A 559 53.56 5.23 19.05
C GLU A 559 53.08 4.29 20.17
N THR A 560 51.78 4.29 20.45
CA THR A 560 51.18 3.37 21.41
C THR A 560 50.29 2.38 20.65
N LEU A 561 50.68 1.11 20.55
CA LEU A 561 49.84 -0.03 20.12
C LEU A 561 48.72 -0.27 21.14
N LEU A 562 47.95 0.75 21.49
CA LEU A 562 46.82 0.64 22.40
C LEU A 562 45.65 0.03 21.63
N MET A 563 45.04 -1.03 22.16
CA MET A 563 43.80 -1.56 21.63
C MET A 563 42.69 -0.53 21.78
N PRO A 564 41.71 -0.51 20.83
CA PRO A 564 40.54 0.36 20.95
C PRO A 564 39.87 0.21 22.32
N VAL A 565 39.49 1.32 22.94
CA VAL A 565 38.91 1.36 24.28
C VAL A 565 37.39 1.51 24.17
N LEU A 566 36.66 0.63 24.89
CA LEU A 566 35.20 0.74 24.95
C LEU A 566 34.81 2.11 25.56
N SER A 567 33.93 2.82 24.86
CA SER A 567 33.31 4.05 25.36
C SER A 567 31.98 3.73 26.04
N PRO A 568 31.84 3.84 27.36
CA PRO A 568 30.55 3.59 28.00
C PRO A 568 29.44 4.56 27.52
N THR A 569 29.79 5.81 27.26
CA THR A 569 28.83 6.85 26.81
C THR A 569 28.24 6.56 25.42
N LEU A 570 29.05 5.97 24.53
CA LEU A 570 28.65 5.62 23.16
C LEU A 570 28.14 4.19 23.06
N SER A 571 28.21 3.41 24.12
CA SER A 571 27.80 2.01 24.17
C SER A 571 26.46 1.86 24.88
N SER A 572 25.68 0.88 24.48
CA SER A 572 24.40 0.50 25.10
C SER A 572 24.28 -1.00 25.17
N MET A 573 23.91 -1.52 26.33
CA MET A 573 23.44 -2.89 26.52
C MET A 573 22.10 -2.81 27.23
N TYR A 574 21.03 -3.12 26.49
CA TYR A 574 19.67 -2.86 26.93
C TYR A 574 18.74 -4.03 26.59
N GLU A 575 17.89 -4.38 27.53
CA GLU A 575 16.88 -5.42 27.43
C GLU A 575 15.52 -4.85 27.87
N SER A 576 14.46 -5.14 27.10
CA SER A 576 13.10 -4.67 27.37
C SER A 576 12.09 -5.79 27.21
N ASP A 577 11.37 -6.09 28.28
CA ASP A 577 10.27 -7.04 28.33
C ASP A 577 8.94 -6.30 28.44
N LEU A 578 8.03 -6.51 27.50
CA LEU A 578 6.68 -5.95 27.51
C LEU A 578 5.65 -7.08 27.59
N LEU A 579 4.77 -7.00 28.58
CA LEU A 579 3.59 -7.83 28.71
C LEU A 579 2.35 -6.96 28.64
N THR A 580 1.52 -7.19 27.62
CA THR A 580 0.26 -6.47 27.40
C THR A 580 -0.92 -7.43 27.53
N HIS A 581 -1.96 -7.01 28.22
CA HIS A 581 -3.26 -7.66 28.24
C HIS A 581 -4.32 -6.65 27.81
N VAL A 582 -5.17 -7.01 26.86
CA VAL A 582 -6.34 -6.22 26.45
C VAL A 582 -7.58 -7.06 26.68
N ALA A 583 -8.57 -6.51 27.37
CA ALA A 583 -9.89 -7.13 27.45
C ALA A 583 -10.94 -6.13 27.01
N GLY A 584 -11.81 -6.54 26.09
CA GLY A 584 -12.78 -5.66 25.44
C GLY A 584 -14.17 -6.26 25.31
N VAL A 585 -15.16 -5.36 25.25
CA VAL A 585 -16.54 -5.70 24.91
C VAL A 585 -17.03 -4.75 23.81
N SER A 586 -17.57 -5.31 22.74
CA SER A 586 -18.14 -4.56 21.63
C SER A 586 -19.66 -4.84 21.51
N LEU A 587 -20.45 -3.81 21.36
CA LEU A 587 -21.86 -3.89 21.00
C LEU A 587 -22.02 -3.49 19.54
N ARG A 588 -22.63 -4.37 18.74
CA ARG A 588 -22.84 -4.13 17.31
C ARG A 588 -24.31 -4.13 16.95
N TYR A 589 -24.68 -3.16 16.14
CA TYR A 589 -25.96 -3.08 15.44
C TYR A 589 -25.74 -3.23 13.93
N ASN A 590 -26.46 -4.11 13.28
CA ASN A 590 -26.40 -4.34 11.84
C ASN A 590 -27.79 -4.54 11.26
N ASN A 591 -28.26 -3.56 10.49
CA ASN A 591 -29.53 -3.62 9.77
C ASN A 591 -29.30 -3.13 8.33
N ALA A 592 -30.25 -3.39 7.43
CA ALA A 592 -30.19 -2.93 6.05
C ALA A 592 -29.89 -1.41 5.97
N GLY A 593 -28.66 -1.08 5.52
CA GLY A 593 -28.20 0.29 5.36
C GLY A 593 -27.46 0.91 6.55
N LEU A 594 -27.55 0.37 7.78
CA LEU A 594 -26.80 0.87 8.93
C LEU A 594 -26.05 -0.25 9.64
N MET A 595 -24.73 -0.12 9.70
CA MET A 595 -23.86 -0.89 10.59
C MET A 595 -23.20 0.07 11.56
N ALA A 596 -23.28 -0.22 12.85
CA ALA A 596 -22.59 0.54 13.89
C ALA A 596 -22.02 -0.39 14.95
N SER A 597 -20.84 -0.10 15.47
CA SER A 597 -20.24 -0.81 16.61
C SER A 597 -19.60 0.18 17.58
N LEU A 598 -19.75 -0.11 18.85
CA LEU A 598 -19.08 0.59 19.94
C LEU A 598 -18.31 -0.44 20.76
N ARG A 599 -16.98 -0.30 20.82
CA ARG A 599 -16.10 -1.16 21.59
C ARG A 599 -15.47 -0.35 22.73
N MET A 600 -15.40 -0.96 23.89
CA MET A 600 -14.66 -0.47 25.05
C MET A 600 -13.69 -1.54 25.48
N SER A 601 -12.43 -1.27 25.40
CA SER A 601 -11.35 -2.17 25.84
C SER A 601 -10.55 -1.52 26.97
N ASN A 602 -10.07 -2.33 27.88
CA ASN A 602 -9.08 -1.93 28.86
C ASN A 602 -7.77 -2.63 28.55
N GLU A 603 -6.68 -1.88 28.56
CA GLU A 603 -5.32 -2.33 28.26
C GLU A 603 -4.45 -2.18 29.49
N TRP A 604 -3.78 -3.25 29.88
CA TRP A 604 -2.80 -3.29 30.96
C TRP A 604 -1.43 -3.63 30.38
N ASN A 605 -0.47 -2.73 30.53
CA ASN A 605 0.90 -2.91 30.11
C ASN A 605 1.82 -3.03 31.32
N THR A 606 2.70 -4.01 31.29
CA THR A 606 3.84 -4.11 32.18
C THR A 606 5.10 -4.07 31.34
N LEU A 607 5.93 -3.05 31.54
CA LEU A 607 7.20 -2.82 30.87
C LEU A 607 8.33 -2.96 31.88
N GLU A 608 9.26 -3.88 31.63
CA GLU A 608 10.48 -4.08 32.44
C GLU A 608 11.67 -3.77 31.54
N ASN A 609 12.55 -2.87 32.00
CA ASN A 609 13.72 -2.42 31.28
C ASN A 609 14.97 -2.60 32.12
N VAL A 610 15.97 -3.25 31.52
CA VAL A 610 17.29 -3.44 32.17
C VAL A 610 18.37 -2.85 31.28
N SER A 611 19.22 -2.00 31.82
CA SER A 611 20.34 -1.39 31.11
C SER A 611 21.65 -1.64 31.90
N GLN A 612 22.76 -1.84 31.16
CA GLN A 612 24.12 -1.91 31.75
C GLN A 612 24.96 -0.69 31.36
N TYR A 613 24.79 -0.19 30.14
CA TYR A 613 25.45 0.99 29.57
C TYR A 613 24.43 1.96 28.99
N PRO A 614 24.69 3.27 29.00
CA PRO A 614 25.80 3.96 29.72
C PRO A 614 25.61 3.97 31.22
N ASN A 615 24.37 3.85 31.69
CA ASN A 615 23.99 3.80 33.11
C ASN A 615 23.29 2.47 33.41
N SER A 616 23.71 1.82 34.54
CA SER A 616 23.04 0.61 34.98
C SER A 616 21.75 0.95 35.72
N PHE A 617 20.62 0.41 35.27
CA PHE A 617 19.32 0.51 35.93
C PHE A 617 18.45 -0.72 35.64
N ASP A 618 17.50 -0.96 36.55
CA ASP A 618 16.42 -1.94 36.40
C ASP A 618 15.12 -1.24 36.78
N GLU A 619 14.20 -1.11 35.82
CA GLU A 619 12.98 -0.34 35.99
C GLU A 619 11.76 -1.12 35.50
N LYS A 620 10.73 -1.14 36.37
CA LYS A 620 9.40 -1.71 36.03
C LYS A 620 8.33 -0.66 36.05
N ARG A 621 7.60 -0.52 34.94
CA ARG A 621 6.48 0.40 34.79
C ARG A 621 5.19 -0.35 34.47
N GLN A 622 4.07 0.17 34.98
CA GLN A 622 2.75 -0.36 34.71
C GLN A 622 1.83 0.76 34.21
N TYR A 623 1.10 0.46 33.15
CA TYR A 623 0.15 1.38 32.54
C TYR A 623 -1.21 0.72 32.46
N ASN A 624 -2.28 1.54 32.55
CA ASN A 624 -3.65 1.05 32.48
C ASN A 624 -4.52 2.06 31.71
N ASN A 625 -5.04 1.66 30.55
CA ASN A 625 -5.66 2.54 29.59
C ASN A 625 -7.03 2.04 29.17
N ILE A 626 -8.00 2.95 29.08
CA ILE A 626 -9.32 2.67 28.50
C ILE A 626 -9.30 3.12 27.05
N LEU A 627 -9.60 2.21 26.12
CA LEU A 627 -9.51 2.41 24.69
C LEU A 627 -10.90 2.33 24.03
N PRO A 628 -11.62 3.45 23.95
CA PRO A 628 -12.88 3.50 23.21
C PRO A 628 -12.64 3.46 21.70
N ARG A 629 -13.49 2.68 20.99
CA ARG A 629 -13.52 2.61 19.54
C ARG A 629 -14.96 2.65 19.05
N PHE A 630 -15.22 3.45 18.02
CA PHE A 630 -16.52 3.54 17.39
C PHE A 630 -16.40 3.42 15.88
N PHE A 631 -17.26 2.62 15.28
CA PHE A 631 -17.39 2.47 13.83
C PHE A 631 -18.85 2.63 13.43
N MET A 632 -19.08 3.32 12.30
CA MET A 632 -20.40 3.43 11.69
C MET A 632 -20.26 3.41 10.17
N ARG A 633 -21.10 2.63 9.51
CA ARG A 633 -21.34 2.69 8.06
C ARG A 633 -22.83 2.90 7.83
N TYR A 634 -23.17 3.93 7.07
CA TYR A 634 -24.52 4.23 6.65
C TYR A 634 -24.63 4.28 5.13
N GLU A 635 -25.47 3.45 4.57
CA GLU A 635 -25.76 3.41 3.13
C GLU A 635 -27.04 4.23 2.89
N PHE A 636 -26.91 5.42 2.30
CA PHE A 636 -28.06 6.26 1.95
C PHE A 636 -28.92 5.60 0.85
N ASN A 637 -28.21 4.99 -0.11
CA ASN A 637 -28.75 4.20 -1.22
C ASN A 637 -27.64 3.37 -1.83
N LYS A 638 -27.94 2.65 -2.93
CA LYS A 638 -26.94 1.81 -3.65
C LYS A 638 -25.78 2.59 -4.28
N GLU A 639 -25.90 3.90 -4.40
CA GLU A 639 -24.91 4.77 -5.03
C GLU A 639 -24.12 5.61 -4.03
N SER A 640 -24.48 5.62 -2.75
CA SER A 640 -23.78 6.46 -1.77
C SER A 640 -23.76 5.87 -0.36
N ASN A 641 -22.62 6.00 0.30
CA ASN A 641 -22.40 5.61 1.68
C ASN A 641 -21.55 6.62 2.46
N LEU A 642 -21.71 6.60 3.76
CA LEU A 642 -20.90 7.34 4.73
C LEU A 642 -20.28 6.33 5.71
N ARG A 643 -18.99 6.46 5.98
CA ARG A 643 -18.30 5.76 7.06
C ARG A 643 -17.75 6.75 8.05
N MET A 644 -17.80 6.38 9.31
CA MET A 644 -17.20 7.12 10.41
C MET A 644 -16.45 6.14 11.31
N PHE A 645 -15.26 6.52 11.68
CA PHE A 645 -14.41 5.72 12.54
C PHE A 645 -13.75 6.62 13.58
N TYR A 646 -13.83 6.23 14.84
CA TYR A 646 -13.13 6.87 15.94
C TYR A 646 -12.40 5.81 16.75
N ARG A 647 -11.17 6.12 17.16
CA ARG A 647 -10.40 5.30 18.10
C ARG A 647 -9.47 6.12 18.96
N ASN A 648 -9.25 5.64 20.16
CA ASN A 648 -8.12 6.02 21.00
C ASN A 648 -7.08 4.91 20.98
N ARG A 649 -5.81 5.28 20.93
CA ARG A 649 -4.64 4.39 20.96
C ARG A 649 -3.61 4.95 21.90
N VAL A 650 -2.92 4.05 22.61
CA VAL A 650 -1.74 4.36 23.40
C VAL A 650 -0.52 3.81 22.71
N SER A 651 0.57 4.56 22.77
CA SER A 651 1.87 4.17 22.26
C SER A 651 2.88 4.32 23.40
N LEU A 652 3.51 3.21 23.76
CA LEU A 652 4.65 3.22 24.70
C LEU A 652 5.89 3.77 23.99
N PRO A 653 6.83 4.39 24.72
CA PRO A 653 8.13 4.75 24.17
C PRO A 653 8.84 3.51 23.62
N SER A 654 9.57 3.68 22.52
CA SER A 654 10.42 2.62 21.98
C SER A 654 11.68 2.46 22.81
N ILE A 655 12.32 1.29 22.70
CA ILE A 655 13.61 1.01 23.33
C ILE A 655 14.64 2.12 22.99
N ASP A 656 14.74 2.49 21.72
CA ASP A 656 15.67 3.52 21.23
C ASP A 656 15.35 4.94 21.78
N GLN A 657 14.11 5.20 22.15
CA GLN A 657 13.73 6.46 22.81
C GLN A 657 14.04 6.47 24.31
N LEU A 658 14.12 5.30 24.92
CA LEU A 658 14.41 5.17 26.35
C LEU A 658 15.90 5.03 26.65
N GLN A 659 16.71 4.53 25.71
CA GLN A 659 18.16 4.36 25.89
C GLN A 659 18.88 5.70 25.97
N GLU A 660 19.58 5.99 27.06
CA GLU A 660 20.41 7.20 27.22
C GLU A 660 21.81 7.03 26.60
N VAL A 661 21.91 6.34 25.47
CA VAL A 661 23.15 6.20 24.71
C VAL A 661 23.30 7.37 23.74
N LEU A 662 24.48 7.95 23.69
CA LEU A 662 24.77 9.03 22.77
C LEU A 662 24.99 8.46 21.35
N ASN A 663 24.23 8.98 20.42
CA ASN A 663 24.43 8.78 18.99
C ASN A 663 25.30 9.94 18.45
N ASN A 664 26.48 9.62 17.97
CA ASN A 664 27.44 10.54 17.36
C ASN A 664 27.82 10.14 15.93
N SER A 665 26.98 9.36 15.24
CA SER A 665 27.19 9.00 13.82
C SER A 665 27.27 10.22 12.90
N ASN A 666 26.64 11.32 13.33
CA ASN A 666 26.85 12.66 12.76
C ASN A 666 27.27 13.59 13.90
N PRO A 667 28.52 13.99 13.99
CA PRO A 667 29.02 14.84 15.05
C PRO A 667 28.35 16.21 15.18
N MET A 668 27.77 16.71 14.08
CA MET A 668 26.96 17.94 14.07
C MET A 668 25.52 17.73 14.56
N ASN A 669 25.05 16.49 14.67
CA ASN A 669 23.68 16.16 15.04
C ASN A 669 23.65 15.01 16.05
N LEU A 670 24.07 15.29 17.26
CA LEU A 670 24.07 14.34 18.36
C LEU A 670 22.65 14.08 18.87
N SER A 671 22.38 12.87 19.31
CA SER A 671 21.11 12.56 19.96
C SER A 671 21.25 11.50 21.05
N THR A 672 20.32 11.51 21.99
CA THR A 672 20.23 10.49 23.05
C THR A 672 18.76 10.16 23.33
N GLY A 673 18.50 9.05 24.02
CA GLY A 673 17.17 8.75 24.53
C GLY A 673 16.86 9.46 25.86
N ASN A 674 15.73 9.10 26.45
CA ASN A 674 15.25 9.65 27.74
C ASN A 674 14.46 8.58 28.48
N THR A 675 15.01 8.09 29.58
CA THR A 675 14.37 7.09 30.42
C THR A 675 13.09 7.60 31.10
N ASN A 676 12.88 8.93 31.19
CA ASN A 676 11.70 9.53 31.85
C ASN A 676 10.47 9.64 30.92
N LEU A 677 10.51 9.11 29.70
CA LEU A 677 9.37 9.16 28.81
C LEU A 677 8.19 8.35 29.35
N ASN A 678 7.00 8.94 29.20
CA ASN A 678 5.72 8.28 29.43
C ASN A 678 5.05 7.88 28.12
N GLU A 679 3.98 7.12 28.23
CA GLU A 679 3.11 6.78 27.11
C GLU A 679 2.50 8.01 26.43
N SER A 680 2.20 7.89 25.14
CA SER A 680 1.46 8.89 24.36
C SER A 680 0.10 8.34 23.97
N SER A 681 -0.97 9.07 24.28
CA SER A 681 -2.34 8.73 23.88
C SER A 681 -2.75 9.53 22.65
N ARG A 682 -3.37 8.84 21.66
CA ARG A 682 -3.79 9.47 20.41
C ARG A 682 -5.23 9.15 20.08
N HIS A 683 -6.01 10.20 19.84
CA HIS A 683 -7.39 10.18 19.37
C HIS A 683 -7.44 10.42 17.86
N ASP A 684 -7.98 9.49 17.10
CA ASP A 684 -8.19 9.59 15.66
C ASP A 684 -9.69 9.52 15.33
N LEU A 685 -10.20 10.50 14.58
CA LEU A 685 -11.54 10.51 14.01
C LEU A 685 -11.43 10.61 12.51
N MET A 686 -12.04 9.69 11.77
CA MET A 686 -12.08 9.71 10.31
C MET A 686 -13.52 9.59 9.82
N MET A 687 -13.87 10.40 8.83
CA MET A 687 -15.14 10.33 8.10
C MET A 687 -14.85 10.20 6.61
N ARG A 688 -15.60 9.34 5.93
CA ARG A 688 -15.46 9.08 4.50
C ARG A 688 -16.84 9.00 3.86
N TYR A 689 -17.05 9.79 2.81
CA TYR A 689 -18.23 9.75 1.98
C TYR A 689 -17.88 9.33 0.57
N SER A 690 -18.61 8.39 0.01
CA SER A 690 -18.45 7.91 -1.36
C SER A 690 -19.79 7.97 -2.10
N LYS A 691 -19.77 8.46 -3.34
CA LYS A 691 -20.91 8.45 -4.23
C LYS A 691 -20.47 8.09 -5.65
N VAL A 692 -21.16 7.13 -6.27
CA VAL A 692 -20.94 6.70 -7.64
C VAL A 692 -22.28 6.73 -8.37
N ASN A 693 -22.42 7.61 -9.36
CA ASN A 693 -23.61 7.71 -10.20
C ASN A 693 -23.37 6.93 -11.49
N GLN A 694 -24.07 5.82 -11.63
CA GLN A 694 -23.92 4.92 -12.78
C GLN A 694 -24.46 5.54 -14.07
N GLN A 695 -25.51 6.35 -14.02
CA GLN A 695 -26.15 6.95 -15.19
C GLN A 695 -25.28 8.03 -15.84
N ASN A 696 -24.66 8.87 -15.03
CA ASN A 696 -23.83 9.99 -15.48
C ASN A 696 -22.34 9.65 -15.56
N SER A 697 -21.94 8.45 -15.14
CA SER A 697 -20.54 8.03 -15.03
C SER A 697 -19.70 9.02 -14.23
N ASP A 698 -20.26 9.57 -13.15
CA ASP A 698 -19.56 10.47 -12.26
C ASP A 698 -19.34 9.83 -10.87
N MET A 699 -18.24 10.20 -10.25
CA MET A 699 -17.82 9.74 -8.94
C MET A 699 -17.44 10.92 -8.07
N PHE A 700 -17.85 10.87 -6.82
CA PHE A 700 -17.42 11.80 -5.80
C PHE A 700 -16.96 11.04 -4.57
N PHE A 701 -15.80 11.41 -4.08
CA PHE A 701 -15.22 10.87 -2.87
C PHE A 701 -14.74 12.02 -1.97
N ALA A 702 -15.05 11.93 -0.68
CA ALA A 702 -14.59 12.89 0.32
C ALA A 702 -14.13 12.15 1.57
N MET A 703 -12.99 12.55 2.11
CA MET A 703 -12.45 12.06 3.38
C MET A 703 -12.00 13.24 4.23
N ILE A 704 -12.24 13.16 5.52
CA ILE A 704 -11.67 14.05 6.52
C ILE A 704 -11.23 13.22 7.72
N ALA A 705 -10.03 13.48 8.21
CA ALA A 705 -9.46 12.83 9.36
C ALA A 705 -8.88 13.86 10.32
N PHE A 706 -9.12 13.69 11.61
CA PHE A 706 -8.59 14.51 12.69
C PHE A 706 -7.79 13.62 13.63
N GLY A 707 -6.63 14.08 14.05
CA GLY A 707 -5.80 13.44 15.06
C GLY A 707 -5.38 14.43 16.14
N LYS A 708 -5.46 14.01 17.39
CA LYS A 708 -4.94 14.74 18.54
C LYS A 708 -4.14 13.77 19.40
N SER A 709 -2.95 14.18 19.86
CA SER A 709 -2.20 13.39 20.84
C SER A 709 -2.02 14.17 22.14
N ASP A 710 -2.28 13.49 23.22
CA ASP A 710 -1.94 13.92 24.56
C ASP A 710 -0.62 13.24 24.94
N SER A 711 0.26 13.94 25.67
CA SER A 711 1.60 13.44 26.04
C SER A 711 2.41 13.00 24.79
N TYR A 712 2.37 13.78 23.72
CA TYR A 712 3.07 13.47 22.46
C TYR A 712 4.58 13.39 22.67
N ILE A 713 5.22 12.32 22.18
CA ILE A 713 6.68 12.21 22.24
C ILE A 713 7.26 13.04 21.10
N SER A 714 7.86 14.16 21.46
CA SER A 714 8.50 15.14 20.59
C SER A 714 9.98 15.29 20.91
N LYS A 715 10.61 16.37 20.46
CA LYS A 715 12.04 16.63 20.59
C LYS A 715 12.28 17.82 21.49
N ASN A 716 13.31 17.71 22.32
CA ASN A 716 14.03 18.81 22.97
C ASN A 716 15.37 18.94 22.27
N THR A 717 15.61 20.05 21.58
CA THR A 717 16.81 20.28 20.79
C THR A 717 17.59 21.45 21.40
N PHE A 718 18.82 21.16 21.76
CA PHE A 718 19.81 22.18 22.09
C PHE A 718 20.65 22.45 20.84
N VAL A 719 20.76 23.70 20.42
CA VAL A 719 21.63 24.12 19.33
C VAL A 719 22.75 24.93 19.95
N ALA A 720 23.97 24.51 19.76
CA ALA A 720 25.14 25.12 20.34
C ALA A 720 25.49 26.45 19.63
N ALA A 721 25.47 27.56 20.34
CA ALA A 721 25.92 28.83 19.80
C ALA A 721 27.46 28.93 19.74
N ARG A 722 28.16 28.09 20.46
CA ARG A 722 29.61 27.95 20.52
C ARG A 722 29.93 26.52 20.89
N ASP A 723 31.15 26.09 20.72
CA ASP A 723 31.61 24.78 21.15
C ASP A 723 31.24 24.49 22.58
N THR A 724 30.54 23.39 22.76
CA THR A 724 29.94 23.02 24.03
C THR A 724 30.31 21.58 24.36
N MET A 725 31.00 21.38 25.45
CA MET A 725 31.25 20.03 25.96
C MET A 725 29.96 19.48 26.57
N LEU A 726 29.40 18.44 25.96
CA LEU A 726 28.19 17.75 26.44
C LEU A 726 28.53 16.67 27.45
N TYR A 727 29.57 15.89 27.16
CA TYR A 727 30.08 14.79 27.97
C TYR A 727 31.61 14.81 27.94
N GLU A 728 32.25 14.15 28.91
CA GLU A 728 33.72 14.04 28.91
C GLU A 728 34.21 13.40 27.61
N GLY A 729 35.04 14.12 26.87
CA GLY A 729 35.59 13.71 25.57
C GLY A 729 34.61 13.84 24.38
N ILE A 730 33.41 14.47 24.52
CA ILE A 730 32.47 14.72 23.45
C ILE A 730 32.09 16.17 23.42
N ASN A 731 32.60 16.85 22.40
CA ASN A 731 32.28 18.22 22.06
C ASN A 731 31.15 18.28 21.03
N LEU A 732 30.21 19.18 21.24
CA LEU A 732 29.26 19.62 20.22
C LEU A 732 29.79 20.92 19.63
N PRO A 733 30.19 20.94 18.37
CA PRO A 733 30.71 22.15 17.72
C PRO A 733 29.65 23.26 17.66
N ALA A 734 30.07 24.50 17.49
CA ALA A 734 29.16 25.63 17.24
C ALA A 734 28.24 25.29 16.06
N GLY A 735 26.92 25.56 16.20
CA GLY A 735 25.90 25.17 15.24
C GLY A 735 25.49 23.71 15.27
N GLY A 736 26.20 22.88 16.03
CA GLY A 736 25.80 21.51 16.26
C GLY A 736 24.50 21.40 17.07
N GLN A 737 23.79 20.30 16.90
CA GLN A 737 22.51 20.02 17.58
C GLN A 737 22.64 18.82 18.49
N PHE A 738 22.08 18.93 19.68
CA PHE A 738 21.87 17.82 20.60
C PHE A 738 20.36 17.64 20.83
N THR A 739 19.83 16.48 20.52
CA THR A 739 18.40 16.21 20.56
C THR A 739 18.06 15.06 21.51
N GLN A 740 17.02 15.26 22.33
CA GLN A 740 16.48 14.29 23.26
C GLN A 740 14.96 14.21 23.13
N PRO A 741 14.34 13.01 23.14
CA PRO A 741 12.88 12.88 23.12
C PRO A 741 12.25 13.33 24.45
N ILE A 742 11.10 13.99 24.38
CA ILE A 742 10.31 14.44 25.55
C ILE A 742 8.82 14.24 25.32
N ASN A 743 8.04 14.10 26.39
CA ASN A 743 6.58 14.20 26.32
C ASN A 743 6.13 15.65 26.38
N ILE A 744 5.29 16.06 25.44
CA ILE A 744 4.75 17.42 25.35
C ILE A 744 3.34 17.41 24.76
N ASP A 745 2.42 18.21 25.33
CA ASP A 745 1.06 18.35 24.81
C ASP A 745 0.97 19.34 23.66
N GLY A 746 -0.03 19.17 22.81
CA GLY A 746 -0.39 20.13 21.77
C GLY A 746 -0.21 19.64 20.34
N PHE A 747 0.05 18.34 20.12
CA PHE A 747 0.02 17.76 18.79
C PHE A 747 -1.42 17.69 18.27
N ASN A 748 -1.67 18.29 17.10
CA ASN A 748 -2.92 18.22 16.37
C ASN A 748 -2.65 18.00 14.89
N SER A 749 -3.53 17.27 14.24
CA SER A 749 -3.47 17.04 12.79
C SER A 749 -4.85 16.98 12.17
N MET A 750 -4.98 17.47 10.95
CA MET A 750 -6.16 17.33 10.11
C MET A 750 -5.73 16.97 8.70
N ARG A 751 -6.39 16.01 8.11
CA ARG A 751 -6.23 15.66 6.71
C ARG A 751 -7.58 15.64 6.04
N SER A 752 -7.68 16.24 4.86
CA SER A 752 -8.85 16.13 4.02
C SER A 752 -8.46 15.77 2.59
N PHE A 753 -9.33 15.04 1.94
CA PHE A 753 -9.16 14.62 0.56
C PHE A 753 -10.51 14.65 -0.15
N LEU A 754 -10.57 15.30 -1.30
CA LEU A 754 -11.73 15.39 -2.15
C LEU A 754 -11.34 14.90 -3.55
N SER A 755 -12.16 14.06 -4.16
CA SER A 755 -11.95 13.63 -5.53
C SER A 755 -13.27 13.61 -6.29
N TYR A 756 -13.26 14.16 -7.51
CA TYR A 756 -14.37 14.13 -8.44
C TYR A 756 -13.87 13.66 -9.79
N GLY A 757 -14.50 12.63 -10.32
CA GLY A 757 -14.18 12.07 -11.62
C GLY A 757 -15.40 11.97 -12.51
N LYS A 758 -15.23 12.31 -13.80
CA LYS A 758 -16.31 12.25 -14.79
C LYS A 758 -15.77 11.98 -16.18
N TYR A 759 -16.49 11.16 -16.93
CA TYR A 759 -16.30 11.07 -18.38
C TYR A 759 -16.98 12.25 -19.10
N VAL A 760 -16.22 12.97 -19.93
CA VAL A 760 -16.70 14.11 -20.71
C VAL A 760 -16.77 13.71 -22.18
N GLY A 761 -17.98 13.43 -22.65
CA GLY A 761 -18.25 12.93 -24.01
C GLY A 761 -17.77 13.87 -25.13
N LEU A 762 -17.80 15.19 -24.94
CA LEU A 762 -17.34 16.19 -25.90
C LEU A 762 -15.86 16.01 -26.28
N ILE A 763 -15.00 15.73 -25.30
CA ILE A 763 -13.57 15.53 -25.51
C ILE A 763 -13.18 14.05 -25.49
N LYS A 764 -14.15 13.15 -25.36
CA LYS A 764 -13.97 11.69 -25.23
C LYS A 764 -12.85 11.34 -24.25
N SER A 765 -12.86 11.95 -23.08
CA SER A 765 -11.80 11.81 -22.08
C SER A 765 -12.38 11.75 -20.67
N ASN A 766 -11.66 11.11 -19.78
CA ASN A 766 -11.94 11.13 -18.35
C ASN A 766 -11.27 12.35 -17.72
N VAL A 767 -12.01 13.10 -16.92
CA VAL A 767 -11.52 14.25 -16.17
C VAL A 767 -11.59 13.90 -14.68
N ASN A 768 -10.46 13.99 -13.99
CA ASN A 768 -10.34 13.75 -12.57
C ASN A 768 -9.81 15.02 -11.89
N LEU A 769 -10.53 15.50 -10.90
CA LEU A 769 -10.13 16.62 -10.06
C LEU A 769 -9.95 16.13 -8.64
N THR A 770 -8.81 16.43 -8.04
CA THR A 770 -8.51 16.03 -6.68
C THR A 770 -7.99 17.23 -5.90
N GLY A 771 -8.48 17.41 -4.68
CA GLY A 771 -8.01 18.41 -3.74
C GLY A 771 -7.63 17.74 -2.42
N SER A 772 -6.54 18.16 -1.80
CA SER A 772 -6.20 17.79 -0.43
C SER A 772 -5.81 19.01 0.39
N PHE A 773 -6.10 18.90 1.67
CA PHE A 773 -5.64 19.84 2.68
C PHE A 773 -5.12 19.06 3.88
N ASP A 774 -3.85 19.24 4.20
CA ASP A 774 -3.19 18.64 5.34
C ASP A 774 -2.72 19.75 6.28
N PHE A 775 -3.08 19.63 7.55
CA PHE A 775 -2.67 20.50 8.64
C PHE A 775 -1.98 19.66 9.71
N SER A 776 -0.86 20.14 10.22
CA SER A 776 -0.22 19.58 11.40
C SER A 776 0.33 20.68 12.29
N GLN A 777 0.20 20.46 13.59
CA GLN A 777 0.76 21.30 14.64
C GLN A 777 1.62 20.40 15.52
N ILE A 778 2.92 20.67 15.53
CA ILE A 778 3.93 19.86 16.23
C ILE A 778 4.60 20.71 17.27
N PRO A 779 4.39 20.46 18.57
CA PRO A 779 5.10 21.14 19.62
C PRO A 779 6.50 20.53 19.82
N SER A 780 7.49 21.35 20.16
CA SER A 780 8.86 20.96 20.50
C SER A 780 9.46 21.94 21.50
N ILE A 781 10.68 21.65 21.99
CA ILE A 781 11.49 22.58 22.75
C ILE A 781 12.79 22.82 21.99
N ILE A 782 13.20 24.08 21.84
CA ILE A 782 14.48 24.48 21.23
C ILE A 782 15.15 25.47 22.17
N ASN A 783 16.37 25.17 22.61
CA ASN A 783 17.12 25.97 23.57
C ASN A 783 16.24 26.42 24.77
N GLU A 784 15.58 25.43 25.41
CA GLU A 784 14.70 25.59 26.57
C GLU A 784 13.40 26.38 26.30
N GLN A 785 13.15 26.83 25.08
CA GLN A 785 11.95 27.56 24.70
C GLN A 785 10.98 26.65 23.94
N ARG A 786 9.69 26.76 24.28
CA ARG A 786 8.64 26.01 23.56
C ARG A 786 8.47 26.57 22.16
N ASN A 787 8.65 25.73 21.16
CA ASN A 787 8.30 26.01 19.77
C ASN A 787 7.05 25.23 19.38
N VAL A 788 6.26 25.79 18.47
CA VAL A 788 5.14 25.13 17.79
C VAL A 788 5.31 25.35 16.31
N ALA A 789 5.60 24.26 15.60
CA ALA A 789 5.65 24.26 14.15
C ALA A 789 4.27 23.91 13.58
N GLU A 790 3.68 24.83 12.81
CA GLU A 790 2.44 24.60 12.07
C GLU A 790 2.76 24.44 10.59
N SER A 791 2.24 23.36 9.99
CA SER A 791 2.33 23.13 8.55
C SER A 791 0.93 23.04 7.95
N LYS A 792 0.69 23.75 6.86
CA LYS A 792 -0.56 23.76 6.08
C LYS A 792 -0.22 23.49 4.63
N ASN A 793 -0.59 22.33 4.13
CA ASN A 793 -0.36 21.90 2.77
C ASN A 793 -1.68 21.84 2.01
N ILE A 794 -1.78 22.56 0.91
CA ILE A 794 -2.91 22.54 0.00
C ILE A 794 -2.44 21.99 -1.33
N SER A 795 -3.06 20.92 -1.81
CA SER A 795 -2.76 20.36 -3.12
C SER A 795 -4.02 20.28 -3.98
N LEU A 796 -3.89 20.74 -5.22
CA LEU A 796 -4.92 20.64 -6.24
C LEU A 796 -4.33 19.91 -7.45
N ASN A 797 -4.98 18.83 -7.84
CA ASN A 797 -4.57 18.01 -8.98
C ASN A 797 -5.71 17.92 -9.97
N ALA A 798 -5.40 18.10 -11.26
CA ALA A 798 -6.32 17.90 -12.37
C ALA A 798 -5.67 16.97 -13.40
N VAL A 799 -6.39 15.92 -13.78
CA VAL A 799 -5.94 14.92 -14.76
C VAL A 799 -7.00 14.78 -15.84
N VAL A 800 -6.56 14.87 -17.09
CA VAL A 800 -7.39 14.57 -18.28
C VAL A 800 -6.73 13.42 -18.99
N SER A 801 -7.39 12.26 -19.04
CA SER A 801 -6.88 11.06 -19.71
C SER A 801 -7.78 10.66 -20.87
N SER A 802 -7.18 10.40 -22.02
CA SER A 802 -7.88 10.02 -23.25
C SER A 802 -8.69 8.73 -23.08
N ASN A 803 -9.85 8.69 -23.74
CA ASN A 803 -10.65 7.50 -23.92
C ASN A 803 -11.15 7.40 -25.38
N ILE A 804 -10.29 7.83 -26.32
CA ILE A 804 -10.63 8.00 -27.75
C ILE A 804 -10.49 6.66 -28.48
N SER A 805 -9.29 6.07 -28.47
CA SER A 805 -9.00 4.83 -29.17
C SER A 805 -7.91 4.03 -28.43
N THR A 806 -7.65 2.81 -28.88
CA THR A 806 -6.54 1.97 -28.42
C THR A 806 -5.20 2.31 -29.08
N GLU A 807 -5.20 3.20 -30.05
CA GLU A 807 -4.01 3.63 -30.80
C GLU A 807 -3.49 4.97 -30.31
N LEU A 808 -4.36 5.82 -29.77
CA LEU A 808 -4.01 7.13 -29.24
C LEU A 808 -4.35 7.22 -27.76
N ASP A 809 -3.32 7.27 -26.96
CA ASP A 809 -3.41 7.44 -25.52
C ASP A 809 -2.63 8.68 -25.07
N PHE A 810 -3.32 9.62 -24.43
CA PHE A 810 -2.68 10.75 -23.80
C PHE A 810 -3.22 11.00 -22.40
N THR A 811 -2.38 11.52 -21.56
CA THR A 811 -2.73 12.01 -20.23
C THR A 811 -2.06 13.37 -20.02
N VAL A 812 -2.88 14.36 -19.69
CA VAL A 812 -2.42 15.67 -19.26
C VAL A 812 -2.72 15.77 -17.77
N SER A 813 -1.72 16.10 -16.97
CA SER A 813 -1.92 16.33 -15.54
C SER A 813 -1.26 17.60 -15.10
N THR A 814 -1.86 18.22 -14.10
CA THR A 814 -1.28 19.39 -13.43
C THR A 814 -1.57 19.32 -11.93
N THR A 815 -0.53 19.51 -11.13
CA THR A 815 -0.62 19.50 -9.68
C THR A 815 -0.03 20.82 -9.15
N SER A 816 -0.82 21.56 -8.39
CA SER A 816 -0.40 22.78 -7.69
C SER A 816 -0.36 22.48 -6.19
N MET A 817 0.77 22.71 -5.55
CA MET A 817 0.97 22.55 -4.13
C MET A 817 1.40 23.85 -3.48
N LEU A 818 0.65 24.27 -2.46
CA LEU A 818 0.94 25.43 -1.62
C LEU A 818 1.27 24.92 -0.22
N ASN A 819 2.42 25.28 0.28
CA ASN A 819 2.89 24.86 1.59
C ASN A 819 3.19 26.09 2.42
N TYR A 820 2.58 26.19 3.58
CA TYR A 820 2.79 27.26 4.55
C TYR A 820 3.33 26.65 5.83
N VAL A 821 4.51 27.04 6.23
CA VAL A 821 5.13 26.59 7.48
C VAL A 821 5.40 27.79 8.36
N THR A 822 4.92 27.75 9.57
CA THR A 822 5.11 28.80 10.57
C THR A 822 5.67 28.21 11.85
N ASN A 823 6.61 28.94 12.46
CA ASN A 823 7.22 28.59 13.73
C ASN A 823 6.92 29.67 14.76
N SER A 824 6.59 29.27 15.99
CA SER A 824 6.23 30.25 17.02
C SER A 824 7.41 31.01 17.59
N LEU A 825 8.63 30.43 17.59
CA LEU A 825 9.86 31.06 18.11
C LEU A 825 10.44 32.09 17.14
N VAL A 826 10.54 31.76 15.86
CA VAL A 826 11.22 32.58 14.87
C VAL A 826 10.30 32.85 13.70
N LYS A 827 9.57 33.98 13.78
CA LYS A 827 8.58 34.35 12.76
C LYS A 827 9.20 34.74 11.42
N ASP A 828 10.44 35.20 11.40
CA ASP A 828 11.14 35.60 10.18
C ASP A 828 11.56 34.41 9.30
N LEU A 829 11.56 33.20 9.86
CA LEU A 829 11.79 31.93 9.15
C LEU A 829 10.50 31.22 8.74
N ASN A 830 9.35 31.90 8.82
CA ASN A 830 8.13 31.38 8.21
C ASN A 830 8.36 31.23 6.70
N SER A 831 8.09 30.04 6.19
CA SER A 831 8.37 29.73 4.80
C SER A 831 7.10 29.35 4.07
N ASP A 832 6.82 30.08 2.97
CA ASP A 832 5.81 29.65 2.00
C ASP A 832 6.51 29.23 0.73
N TYR A 833 6.19 28.05 0.27
CA TYR A 833 6.67 27.65 -1.03
C TYR A 833 5.56 27.05 -1.87
N PHE A 834 5.71 27.24 -3.17
CA PHE A 834 4.75 26.77 -4.16
C PHE A 834 5.46 25.87 -5.15
N ILE A 835 4.82 24.75 -5.44
CA ILE A 835 5.28 23.80 -6.45
C ILE A 835 4.17 23.59 -7.46
N GLN A 836 4.50 23.75 -8.74
CA GLN A 836 3.65 23.41 -9.86
C GLN A 836 4.31 22.30 -10.66
N LYS A 837 3.64 21.14 -10.76
CA LYS A 837 4.05 20.06 -11.65
C LYS A 837 3.02 19.91 -12.76
N SER A 838 3.44 20.00 -14.01
CA SER A 838 2.57 19.80 -15.17
C SER A 838 3.19 18.76 -16.09
N SER A 839 2.41 17.76 -16.51
CA SER A 839 2.91 16.70 -17.37
C SER A 839 1.98 16.43 -18.55
N LEU A 840 2.60 16.07 -19.67
CA LEU A 840 1.94 15.54 -20.86
C LEU A 840 2.59 14.21 -21.20
N ARG A 841 1.82 13.14 -21.11
CA ARG A 841 2.18 11.83 -21.60
C ARG A 841 1.38 11.53 -22.87
N LEU A 842 2.05 11.13 -23.92
CA LEU A 842 1.45 10.75 -25.21
C LEU A 842 2.01 9.41 -25.63
N ASN A 843 1.16 8.47 -25.99
CA ASN A 843 1.50 7.23 -26.69
C ASN A 843 0.60 7.12 -27.92
N TRP A 844 1.23 7.15 -29.09
CA TRP A 844 0.51 7.14 -30.37
C TRP A 844 1.06 6.05 -31.28
N ILE A 845 0.19 5.13 -31.66
CA ILE A 845 0.44 4.05 -32.62
C ILE A 845 -0.18 4.46 -33.96
N PHE A 846 0.57 4.51 -35.04
CA PHE A 846 0.11 4.97 -36.34
C PHE A 846 0.78 4.21 -37.49
N LEU A 847 0.26 4.38 -38.71
CA LEU A 847 0.78 3.81 -39.98
C LEU A 847 1.18 2.32 -39.85
N GLY A 848 0.31 1.50 -39.25
CA GLY A 848 0.51 0.05 -39.20
C GLY A 848 1.66 -0.40 -38.29
N GLY A 849 1.88 0.29 -37.17
CA GLY A 849 2.77 -0.16 -36.12
C GLY A 849 3.92 0.76 -35.74
N PHE A 850 4.03 1.96 -36.31
CA PHE A 850 4.94 2.97 -35.76
C PHE A 850 4.40 3.49 -34.42
N VAL A 851 5.28 3.69 -33.46
CA VAL A 851 4.97 4.16 -32.11
C VAL A 851 5.79 5.40 -31.81
N VAL A 852 5.10 6.43 -31.35
CA VAL A 852 5.72 7.61 -30.73
C VAL A 852 5.24 7.67 -29.29
N GLU A 853 6.19 7.71 -28.36
CA GLU A 853 5.91 8.00 -26.96
C GLU A 853 6.67 9.26 -26.55
N SER A 854 5.94 10.18 -25.95
CA SER A 854 6.49 11.44 -25.44
C SER A 854 6.02 11.64 -24.01
N ASN A 855 6.93 11.81 -23.09
CA ASN A 855 6.67 12.15 -21.71
C ASN A 855 7.38 13.48 -21.41
N PHE A 856 6.62 14.55 -21.31
CA PHE A 856 7.11 15.88 -21.01
C PHE A 856 6.59 16.30 -19.65
N GLU A 857 7.48 16.75 -18.78
CA GLU A 857 7.16 17.22 -17.44
C GLU A 857 7.85 18.58 -17.21
N HIS A 858 7.09 19.51 -16.67
CA HIS A 858 7.56 20.81 -16.20
C HIS A 858 7.30 20.90 -14.71
N GLN A 859 8.33 21.20 -13.96
CA GLN A 859 8.26 21.51 -12.54
C GLN A 859 8.71 22.94 -12.32
N TYR A 860 7.89 23.72 -11.60
CA TYR A 860 8.18 25.07 -11.20
C TYR A 860 8.16 25.17 -9.68
N TYR A 861 9.19 25.72 -9.12
CA TYR A 861 9.37 25.93 -7.69
C TYR A 861 9.44 27.43 -7.38
N LYS A 862 8.75 27.87 -6.34
CA LYS A 862 8.85 29.23 -5.81
C LYS A 862 9.06 29.15 -4.30
N GLY A 863 10.00 29.95 -3.77
CA GLY A 863 10.31 29.96 -2.34
C GLY A 863 11.41 28.99 -1.91
N LEU A 864 12.14 28.39 -2.87
CA LEU A 864 13.41 27.71 -2.60
C LEU A 864 14.55 28.74 -2.52
N SER A 865 15.75 28.27 -2.08
CA SER A 865 16.93 29.12 -2.04
C SER A 865 17.30 29.67 -3.43
N ASP A 866 17.88 30.87 -3.51
CA ASP A 866 18.25 31.55 -4.77
C ASP A 866 19.28 30.76 -5.60
N ALA A 867 19.97 29.81 -5.01
CA ALA A 867 20.91 28.90 -5.68
C ALA A 867 20.27 27.86 -6.58
N ILE A 868 18.94 27.70 -6.54
CA ILE A 868 18.21 26.63 -7.23
C ILE A 868 17.43 27.20 -8.40
N ASN A 869 17.61 26.61 -9.60
CA ASN A 869 16.80 26.99 -10.76
C ASN A 869 15.32 26.65 -10.48
N PRO A 870 14.41 27.64 -10.51
CA PRO A 870 13.01 27.42 -10.21
C PRO A 870 12.27 26.58 -11.27
N ASN A 871 12.81 26.42 -12.48
CA ASN A 871 12.18 25.68 -13.57
C ASN A 871 13.00 24.45 -13.94
N VAL A 872 12.36 23.30 -14.00
CA VAL A 872 12.93 22.04 -14.45
C VAL A 872 12.03 21.45 -15.53
N TYR A 873 12.61 21.15 -16.69
CA TYR A 873 11.92 20.55 -17.82
C TYR A 873 12.52 19.17 -18.09
N LEU A 874 11.77 18.12 -17.86
CA LEU A 874 12.16 16.75 -18.20
C LEU A 874 11.36 16.30 -19.43
N TRP A 875 12.07 16.00 -20.51
CA TRP A 875 11.45 15.49 -21.73
C TRP A 875 12.06 14.18 -22.15
N ASN A 876 11.28 13.10 -22.11
CA ASN A 876 11.64 11.79 -22.61
C ASN A 876 10.86 11.54 -23.89
N LEU A 877 11.56 11.12 -24.93
CA LEU A 877 11.01 10.87 -26.26
C LEU A 877 11.42 9.50 -26.75
N SER A 878 10.44 8.72 -27.25
CA SER A 878 10.72 7.43 -27.85
C SER A 878 10.07 7.33 -29.23
N PHE A 879 10.79 6.67 -30.14
CA PHE A 879 10.29 6.29 -31.45
C PHE A 879 10.53 4.82 -31.68
N GLY A 880 9.51 4.08 -32.10
CA GLY A 880 9.63 2.64 -32.30
C GLY A 880 8.76 2.13 -33.41
N ARG A 881 8.92 0.85 -33.71
CA ARG A 881 8.07 0.12 -34.64
C ARG A 881 7.71 -1.25 -34.06
N LYS A 882 6.42 -1.53 -34.07
CA LYS A 882 5.85 -2.84 -33.79
C LYS A 882 5.85 -3.68 -35.06
N PHE A 883 6.17 -4.96 -34.92
CA PHE A 883 6.25 -5.91 -36.02
C PHE A 883 5.94 -7.33 -35.52
N LEU A 884 5.94 -8.31 -36.39
CA LEU A 884 5.42 -9.65 -36.24
C LEU A 884 3.89 -9.69 -36.12
N LYS A 885 3.33 -10.90 -36.18
CA LYS A 885 1.89 -11.12 -36.07
C LYS A 885 1.39 -10.61 -34.69
N ASP A 886 0.28 -9.90 -34.70
CA ASP A 886 -0.36 -9.31 -33.51
C ASP A 886 0.53 -8.29 -32.77
N ASN A 887 1.47 -7.61 -33.50
CA ASN A 887 2.37 -6.60 -32.95
C ASN A 887 3.19 -7.10 -31.75
N ARG A 888 3.59 -8.37 -31.76
CA ARG A 888 4.26 -9.01 -30.61
C ARG A 888 5.67 -8.52 -30.36
N ALA A 889 6.37 -8.00 -31.36
CA ALA A 889 7.71 -7.47 -31.22
C ALA A 889 7.72 -5.96 -31.45
N GLU A 890 8.57 -5.28 -30.71
CA GLU A 890 8.80 -3.84 -30.85
C GLU A 890 10.31 -3.55 -30.76
N LEU A 891 10.80 -2.73 -31.67
CA LEU A 891 12.12 -2.12 -31.59
C LEU A 891 11.93 -0.62 -31.36
N ARG A 892 12.53 -0.08 -30.31
CA ARG A 892 12.33 1.30 -29.85
C ARG A 892 13.66 1.97 -29.54
N ILE A 893 13.82 3.20 -29.99
CA ILE A 893 14.88 4.12 -29.56
C ILE A 893 14.24 5.10 -28.58
N THR A 894 14.84 5.22 -27.40
CA THR A 894 14.44 6.16 -26.37
C THR A 894 15.54 7.19 -26.13
N ALA A 895 15.20 8.47 -26.17
CA ALA A 895 16.04 9.56 -25.69
C ALA A 895 15.50 10.00 -24.31
N PHE A 896 16.26 9.76 -23.28
CA PHE A 896 15.94 10.21 -21.92
C PHE A 896 16.54 11.61 -21.72
N ASP A 897 15.81 12.48 -21.04
CA ASP A 897 16.20 13.86 -20.71
C ASP A 897 16.78 14.61 -21.92
N VAL A 898 15.96 14.76 -22.96
CA VAL A 898 16.36 15.44 -24.23
C VAL A 898 16.89 16.85 -23.96
N LEU A 899 16.41 17.52 -22.93
CA LEU A 899 16.75 18.91 -22.58
C LEU A 899 17.94 19.02 -21.64
N LYS A 900 18.45 17.93 -21.08
CA LYS A 900 19.57 17.89 -20.09
C LYS A 900 19.26 18.71 -18.84
N GLN A 901 18.04 18.62 -18.33
CA GLN A 901 17.61 19.41 -17.17
C GLN A 901 17.09 18.53 -16.02
N ASN A 902 17.29 17.22 -16.09
CA ASN A 902 16.89 16.34 -15.00
C ASN A 902 17.59 16.74 -13.71
N ASN A 903 16.81 16.93 -12.65
CA ASN A 903 17.30 17.36 -11.35
C ASN A 903 16.35 16.83 -10.27
N ALA A 904 16.90 16.40 -9.14
CA ALA A 904 16.10 16.00 -7.98
C ALA A 904 16.34 17.01 -6.85
N ILE A 905 15.33 17.80 -6.59
CA ILE A 905 15.33 18.80 -5.52
C ILE A 905 14.20 18.45 -4.56
N THR A 906 14.54 18.40 -3.26
CA THR A 906 13.56 18.16 -2.20
C THR A 906 13.78 19.16 -1.07
N ARG A 907 12.71 19.82 -0.60
CA ARG A 907 12.74 20.62 0.61
C ARG A 907 12.16 19.84 1.77
N ASN A 908 12.92 19.69 2.83
CA ASN A 908 12.51 19.11 4.09
C ASN A 908 12.43 20.18 5.15
N ILE A 909 11.34 20.23 5.90
CA ILE A 909 11.14 21.18 6.97
C ILE A 909 10.98 20.41 8.27
N SER A 910 11.82 20.73 9.23
CA SER A 910 11.79 20.18 10.59
C SER A 910 11.37 21.27 11.59
N GLU A 911 11.28 20.90 12.84
CA GLU A 911 10.95 21.82 13.93
C GLU A 911 12.08 22.83 14.21
N SER A 912 13.33 22.51 13.79
CA SER A 912 14.55 23.27 14.12
C SER A 912 15.34 23.75 12.90
N TYR A 913 15.02 23.27 11.68
CA TYR A 913 15.74 23.64 10.46
C TYR A 913 14.94 23.41 9.19
N ILE A 914 15.39 24.01 8.10
CA ILE A 914 14.90 23.80 6.73
C ILE A 914 16.06 23.29 5.88
N ASP A 915 15.89 22.14 5.22
CA ASP A 915 16.88 21.58 4.30
C ASP A 915 16.41 21.69 2.85
N ASP A 916 17.24 22.22 1.98
CA ASP A 916 17.15 22.07 0.53
C ASP A 916 18.15 21.02 0.07
N VAL A 917 17.64 19.86 -0.35
CA VAL A 917 18.44 18.69 -0.74
C VAL A 917 18.45 18.55 -2.25
N ARG A 918 19.64 18.44 -2.83
CA ARG A 918 19.87 18.16 -4.24
C ARG A 918 20.64 16.87 -4.38
N SER A 919 20.03 15.87 -5.06
CA SER A 919 20.66 14.56 -5.29
C SER A 919 21.09 14.39 -6.75
N ASN A 920 22.10 13.54 -7.00
CA ASN A 920 22.45 13.13 -8.34
C ASN A 920 21.33 12.32 -9.00
N VAL A 921 21.16 12.52 -10.30
CA VAL A 921 20.14 11.85 -11.12
C VAL A 921 20.74 11.40 -12.45
N LEU A 922 20.04 10.50 -13.11
CA LEU A 922 20.39 10.07 -14.47
C LEU A 922 20.39 11.28 -15.41
N GLN A 923 21.48 11.47 -16.12
CA GLN A 923 21.63 12.46 -17.16
C GLN A 923 21.13 11.92 -18.50
N GLN A 924 21.14 12.77 -19.56
CA GLN A 924 20.71 12.39 -20.89
C GLN A 924 21.42 11.13 -21.39
N TYR A 925 20.64 10.16 -21.87
CA TYR A 925 21.15 8.99 -22.59
C TYR A 925 20.20 8.57 -23.71
N PHE A 926 20.72 7.77 -24.66
CA PHE A 926 19.95 7.15 -25.72
C PHE A 926 19.99 5.63 -25.54
N LEU A 927 18.85 4.98 -25.65
CA LEU A 927 18.71 3.53 -25.47
C LEU A 927 17.99 2.91 -26.66
N LEU A 928 18.56 1.87 -27.25
CA LEU A 928 17.86 1.00 -28.20
C LEU A 928 17.33 -0.20 -27.44
N ASN A 929 16.01 -0.37 -27.42
CA ASN A 929 15.34 -1.43 -26.69
C ASN A 929 14.52 -2.33 -27.63
N PHE A 930 14.68 -3.64 -27.49
CA PHE A 930 13.86 -4.65 -28.12
C PHE A 930 12.92 -5.25 -27.08
N THR A 931 11.61 -5.32 -27.40
CA THR A 931 10.60 -5.93 -26.54
C THR A 931 9.83 -6.99 -27.32
N TYR A 932 9.59 -8.14 -26.69
CA TYR A 932 8.75 -9.20 -27.22
C TYR A 932 7.63 -9.52 -26.24
N ASN A 933 6.38 -9.38 -26.69
CA ASN A 933 5.17 -9.68 -25.94
C ASN A 933 4.72 -11.11 -26.22
N LEU A 934 4.77 -11.94 -25.20
CA LEU A 934 4.27 -13.32 -25.23
C LEU A 934 2.74 -13.29 -25.02
N ARG A 935 1.99 -13.85 -25.97
CA ARG A 935 0.53 -13.98 -25.89
C ARG A 935 0.15 -15.32 -26.48
N VAL A 936 -0.14 -16.29 -25.64
CA VAL A 936 -0.64 -17.62 -26.00
C VAL A 936 -1.92 -17.86 -25.22
N TYR A 937 -3.03 -17.85 -25.94
CA TYR A 937 -4.34 -18.14 -25.37
C TYR A 937 -4.67 -19.59 -25.69
N ASN A 938 -4.84 -20.40 -24.67
CA ASN A 938 -5.34 -21.77 -24.83
C ASN A 938 -6.87 -21.69 -24.84
N LEU A 939 -7.46 -21.62 -26.02
CA LEU A 939 -8.92 -21.59 -26.25
C LEU A 939 -9.54 -22.95 -25.85
#